data_89b306289868558493508c805c1bff96
#
_entry.id   89b306289868558493508c805c1bff96
#
_cell.length_a   1.000
_cell.length_b   1.000
_cell.length_c   1.000
_cell.angle_alpha   90.00
_cell.angle_beta   90.00
_cell.angle_gamma   90.00
#
_symmetry.space_group_name_H-M   'P 1'
#
loop_
_entity.id
_entity.type
_entity.pdbx_description
1 polymer ?
#
loop_
_entity_poly.entity_id
_entity_poly.type
_entity_poly.pdbx_seq_one_letter_code
_entity_poly.pdbx_strand_id
1 'polypeptide(L)'
;MSLYQEYLKEIAERKENGLHPKPIDGGQLLAEIIAQIQDPSHQHREDSLNFLIYNTLPGTTSAAVEKANFLKQIILGKDLVPEITRSFAFELLSHMKGGQSMEVLLNLAFCDDPEIATEAAKVLKTQVFLYDADMDQLAAAFNAGSTVANDLLESYAKAEFFTKLPEIREEIQVVTYVAGTGDISTDLLSPGNQAHSRSDRELHGKCLISPEAQQEIESLQRLHSDKSVMLIAEKGTMGVGSSRMSGVNNVALWTGKPASKYVPFVNFAPIVAGTNGISPIFLTTVDVTGGIGLDLQNWVKKKDDDGNPILDEEGEAILEKAYSVDTGNVLTINTKEKKLYQGETELIDISKAFTPQKMEFMKAGGSYAIVFGKKLQTFAAKTLGIEAPVVFSPSQEISHEGQGLTAVEKIFNKNAVGTTPGITLHAGSDLRVKVNIVGSQDTTGLMTMQELEAMAATTISPVVDGAYQSGCHTASVWDKKAQVNIPKLMKFMNDFGLITGRDPDDKYHPMTDVIHKVLNDLTVDDWSIIIGGDSHTRMSKGVAFGADSGTVALALATGEASMPIPESVKVTFKGALKEHMDFRDVVHATQAQMLDKFGGDNVFQGRIIEVHLGSLLADQAFTFTDWTAEMKAKASICISQPDTLIESLEIAKSRIQIMIDKGMDNQKEVLNGLIEIADKRIDGIRSGETPPLTPDLNASYHAEMVVDLDIIDEPMIADPDVHNNDISKRYTHDVIRELSYYEGNKDIDLGFVGSCMVHKGDLKIVSRMLKNLEDTQGKVKFNAPLVVTAPTYNIIDELKAEGDWDMLQKYSGFEFDDNAPKGAARTEYENMMYLERPGCNLCMGNQEKAEKGDTVMATSTRLFQGRVVEDSDRKKGESLLSSTPVVVLSAILGRTPTMEEYKTAVQGIPLTTFAPPVEAMSA
;
A
#
# COMPACT_ATOMS: atom_id res chain seq x y z
N MET A 1 27.46 -21.20 21.06
CA MET A 1 26.39 -22.13 20.69
C MET A 1 26.40 -22.18 19.17
N SER A 2 26.22 -23.35 18.52
CA SER A 2 26.11 -23.33 17.05
C SER A 2 24.78 -22.73 16.65
N LEU A 3 24.66 -22.23 15.39
CA LEU A 3 23.41 -21.68 14.88
C LEU A 3 22.29 -22.75 14.86
N TYR A 4 22.66 -24.01 14.62
CA TYR A 4 21.71 -25.11 14.70
C TYR A 4 21.15 -25.31 16.13
N GLN A 5 21.98 -25.19 17.17
CA GLN A 5 21.50 -25.27 18.56
C GLN A 5 20.62 -24.10 18.96
N GLU A 6 20.91 -22.89 18.46
CA GLU A 6 20.04 -21.74 18.63
C GLU A 6 18.70 -21.94 17.92
N TYR A 7 18.72 -22.50 16.73
CA TYR A 7 17.50 -22.84 15.98
C TYR A 7 16.64 -23.90 16.68
N LEU A 8 17.27 -24.94 17.28
CA LEU A 8 16.52 -25.92 18.07
C LEU A 8 15.86 -25.30 19.32
N LYS A 9 16.50 -24.29 19.93
CA LYS A 9 15.90 -23.54 21.03
C LYS A 9 14.71 -22.70 20.53
N GLU A 10 14.85 -22.02 19.42
CA GLU A 10 13.73 -21.29 18.79
C GLU A 10 12.56 -22.20 18.45
N ILE A 11 12.83 -23.41 17.93
CA ILE A 11 11.80 -24.41 17.67
C ILE A 11 11.03 -24.78 18.95
N ALA A 12 11.75 -25.00 20.07
CA ALA A 12 11.11 -25.33 21.35
C ALA A 12 10.22 -24.18 21.84
N GLU A 13 10.71 -22.94 21.80
CA GLU A 13 9.95 -21.74 22.17
C GLU A 13 8.71 -21.54 21.29
N ARG A 14 8.84 -21.76 19.97
CA ARG A 14 7.72 -21.67 19.03
C ARG A 14 6.67 -22.75 19.29
N LYS A 15 7.09 -23.97 19.59
CA LYS A 15 6.19 -25.09 19.90
C LYS A 15 5.37 -24.84 21.16
N GLU A 16 5.91 -24.19 22.19
CA GLU A 16 5.17 -23.76 23.36
C GLU A 16 4.03 -22.79 23.02
N ASN A 17 4.21 -21.99 21.96
CA ASN A 17 3.23 -21.07 21.43
C ASN A 17 2.32 -21.72 20.35
N GLY A 18 2.40 -23.02 20.14
CA GLY A 18 1.64 -23.75 19.13
C GLY A 18 2.00 -23.35 17.69
N LEU A 19 3.26 -23.04 17.43
CA LEU A 19 3.80 -22.70 16.12
C LEU A 19 4.75 -23.80 15.62
N HIS A 20 4.83 -23.93 14.30
CA HIS A 20 5.83 -24.79 13.66
C HIS A 20 7.23 -24.14 13.66
N PRO A 21 8.30 -24.91 13.32
CA PRO A 21 9.61 -24.34 13.12
C PRO A 21 9.56 -23.17 12.12
N LYS A 22 10.23 -22.09 12.44
CA LYS A 22 10.34 -20.96 11.52
C LYS A 22 11.09 -21.42 10.26
N PRO A 23 10.64 -21.03 9.07
CA PRO A 23 11.36 -21.35 7.84
C PRO A 23 12.77 -20.78 7.85
N ILE A 24 13.71 -21.56 7.35
CA ILE A 24 15.14 -21.20 7.28
C ILE A 24 15.34 -20.25 6.10
N ASP A 25 15.81 -19.03 6.41
CA ASP A 25 16.16 -17.97 5.46
C ASP A 25 17.68 -17.66 5.45
N GLY A 26 18.41 -18.10 6.48
CA GLY A 26 19.83 -17.83 6.69
C GLY A 26 20.76 -18.91 6.11
N GLY A 27 21.69 -18.51 5.22
CA GLY A 27 22.62 -19.42 4.56
C GLY A 27 23.60 -20.09 5.52
N GLN A 28 24.07 -19.38 6.55
CA GLN A 28 25.00 -19.95 7.53
C GLN A 28 24.38 -21.10 8.33
N LEU A 29 23.11 -20.95 8.76
CA LEU A 29 22.38 -22.04 9.41
C LEU A 29 22.19 -23.22 8.44
N LEU A 30 21.83 -22.94 7.19
CA LEU A 30 21.63 -24.00 6.21
C LEU A 30 22.95 -24.72 5.86
N ALA A 31 24.08 -24.02 5.83
CA ALA A 31 25.39 -24.65 5.66
C ALA A 31 25.73 -25.62 6.79
N GLU A 32 25.43 -25.27 8.06
CA GLU A 32 25.54 -26.22 9.19
C GLU A 32 24.65 -27.46 9.00
N ILE A 33 23.40 -27.27 8.54
CA ILE A 33 22.44 -28.32 8.25
C ILE A 33 22.96 -29.24 7.11
N ILE A 34 23.50 -28.66 6.03
CA ILE A 34 24.08 -29.43 4.92
C ILE A 34 25.27 -30.25 5.40
N ALA A 35 26.14 -29.69 6.23
CA ALA A 35 27.27 -30.43 6.78
C ALA A 35 26.83 -31.65 7.64
N GLN A 36 25.71 -31.52 8.38
CA GLN A 36 25.11 -32.62 9.13
C GLN A 36 24.50 -33.68 8.21
N ILE A 37 23.94 -33.28 7.07
CA ILE A 37 23.41 -34.23 6.05
C ILE A 37 24.52 -35.03 5.39
N GLN A 38 25.68 -34.41 5.14
CA GLN A 38 26.85 -35.04 4.52
C GLN A 38 27.57 -36.03 5.44
N ASP A 39 27.36 -35.94 6.77
CA ASP A 39 27.86 -36.95 7.73
C ASP A 39 26.79 -38.02 7.97
N PRO A 40 26.92 -39.25 7.42
CA PRO A 40 25.94 -40.31 7.60
C PRO A 40 25.70 -40.74 9.07
N SER A 41 26.66 -40.42 9.94
CA SER A 41 26.60 -40.78 11.36
C SER A 41 26.08 -39.68 12.28
N HIS A 42 25.79 -38.50 11.71
CA HIS A 42 25.39 -37.33 12.53
C HIS A 42 24.01 -37.54 13.19
N GLN A 43 23.93 -37.32 14.49
CA GLN A 43 22.72 -37.58 15.28
C GLN A 43 21.47 -36.80 14.85
N HIS A 44 21.63 -35.65 14.19
CA HIS A 44 20.55 -34.77 13.72
C HIS A 44 20.31 -34.88 12.21
N ARG A 45 20.91 -35.85 11.53
CA ARG A 45 20.88 -35.94 10.07
C ARG A 45 19.47 -36.01 9.48
N GLU A 46 18.58 -36.78 10.12
CA GLU A 46 17.18 -36.93 9.67
C GLU A 46 16.41 -35.64 9.79
N ASP A 47 16.52 -34.92 10.92
CA ASP A 47 15.89 -33.61 11.11
C ASP A 47 16.45 -32.61 10.10
N SER A 48 17.77 -32.62 9.85
CA SER A 48 18.46 -31.77 8.89
C SER A 48 17.98 -31.99 7.46
N LEU A 49 17.75 -33.23 7.05
CA LEU A 49 17.12 -33.56 5.77
C LEU A 49 15.70 -32.98 5.68
N ASN A 50 14.89 -33.13 6.73
CA ASN A 50 13.56 -32.56 6.75
C ASN A 50 13.59 -31.03 6.64
N PHE A 51 14.49 -30.36 7.37
CA PHE A 51 14.63 -28.90 7.28
C PHE A 51 15.06 -28.43 5.87
N LEU A 52 16.05 -29.11 5.27
CA LEU A 52 16.50 -28.79 3.91
C LEU A 52 15.36 -28.97 2.90
N ILE A 53 14.62 -30.06 2.97
CA ILE A 53 13.61 -30.41 1.98
C ILE A 53 12.35 -29.55 2.16
N TYR A 54 11.83 -29.43 3.38
CA TYR A 54 10.47 -28.93 3.64
C TYR A 54 10.41 -27.58 4.36
N ASN A 55 11.52 -27.09 4.92
CA ASN A 55 11.49 -25.89 5.78
C ASN A 55 12.52 -24.82 5.41
N THR A 56 12.99 -24.83 4.18
CA THR A 56 13.91 -23.81 3.64
C THR A 56 13.15 -22.90 2.68
N LEU A 57 13.24 -21.56 2.88
CA LEU A 57 12.60 -20.59 1.99
C LEU A 57 13.27 -20.59 0.61
N PRO A 58 12.49 -20.47 -0.47
CA PRO A 58 13.00 -20.34 -1.83
C PRO A 58 13.40 -18.89 -2.16
N GLY A 59 13.64 -18.63 -3.42
CA GLY A 59 13.88 -17.30 -3.98
C GLY A 59 15.35 -16.86 -3.87
N THR A 60 15.56 -15.64 -3.35
CA THR A 60 16.89 -15.01 -3.24
C THR A 60 17.46 -15.02 -1.82
N THR A 61 16.85 -15.75 -0.89
CA THR A 61 17.39 -15.88 0.47
C THR A 61 18.77 -16.52 0.44
N SER A 62 19.61 -16.18 1.40
CA SER A 62 20.95 -16.83 1.47
C SER A 62 20.84 -18.34 1.70
N ALA A 63 19.78 -18.82 2.34
CA ALA A 63 19.47 -20.24 2.45
C ALA A 63 19.13 -20.87 1.09
N ALA A 64 18.36 -20.18 0.25
CA ALA A 64 18.05 -20.66 -1.10
C ALA A 64 19.31 -20.82 -1.96
N VAL A 65 20.28 -19.91 -1.81
CA VAL A 65 21.60 -20.02 -2.49
C VAL A 65 22.32 -21.30 -2.09
N GLU A 66 22.44 -21.57 -0.78
CA GLU A 66 23.08 -22.79 -0.26
C GLU A 66 22.33 -24.05 -0.73
N LYS A 67 20.99 -24.06 -0.65
CA LYS A 67 20.16 -25.20 -1.10
C LYS A 67 20.34 -25.48 -2.58
N ALA A 68 20.27 -24.45 -3.43
CA ALA A 68 20.40 -24.64 -4.88
C ALA A 68 21.79 -25.17 -5.26
N ASN A 69 22.85 -24.64 -4.65
CA ASN A 69 24.22 -25.09 -4.89
C ASN A 69 24.44 -26.53 -4.41
N PHE A 70 23.90 -26.90 -3.26
CA PHE A 70 23.98 -28.29 -2.75
C PHE A 70 23.24 -29.26 -3.67
N LEU A 71 22.03 -28.92 -4.12
CA LEU A 71 21.30 -29.75 -5.10
C LEU A 71 22.05 -29.88 -6.42
N LYS A 72 22.75 -28.83 -6.87
CA LYS A 72 23.64 -28.89 -8.04
C LYS A 72 24.76 -29.94 -7.86
N GLN A 73 25.41 -29.99 -6.67
CA GLN A 73 26.46 -30.97 -6.41
C GLN A 73 25.90 -32.38 -6.41
N ILE A 74 24.72 -32.62 -5.89
CA ILE A 74 24.03 -33.92 -5.94
C ILE A 74 23.72 -34.31 -7.40
N ILE A 75 23.17 -33.39 -8.22
CA ILE A 75 22.87 -33.65 -9.64
C ILE A 75 24.13 -34.03 -10.42
N LEU A 76 25.22 -33.34 -10.15
CA LEU A 76 26.53 -33.64 -10.78
C LEU A 76 27.23 -34.87 -10.23
N GLY A 77 26.66 -35.54 -9.21
CA GLY A 77 27.24 -36.73 -8.59
C GLY A 77 28.50 -36.46 -7.72
N LYS A 78 28.72 -35.21 -7.36
CA LYS A 78 29.84 -34.79 -6.50
C LYS A 78 29.56 -34.98 -5.02
N ASP A 79 28.26 -34.84 -4.63
CA ASP A 79 27.74 -35.17 -3.31
C ASP A 79 26.75 -36.33 -3.42
N LEU A 80 26.87 -37.28 -2.48
CA LEU A 80 26.03 -38.47 -2.46
C LEU A 80 25.14 -38.44 -1.22
N VAL A 81 23.86 -38.19 -1.44
CA VAL A 81 22.79 -38.23 -0.41
C VAL A 81 21.74 -39.22 -0.88
N PRO A 82 21.69 -40.43 -0.28
CA PRO A 82 20.82 -41.50 -0.78
C PRO A 82 19.33 -41.12 -0.84
N GLU A 83 18.89 -40.24 0.05
CA GLU A 83 17.50 -39.76 0.16
C GLU A 83 17.16 -38.70 -0.90
N ILE A 84 18.13 -38.06 -1.53
CA ILE A 84 17.93 -37.06 -2.57
C ILE A 84 18.55 -37.59 -3.88
N THR A 85 17.74 -38.32 -4.65
CA THR A 85 18.11 -38.75 -5.99
C THR A 85 18.30 -37.57 -6.94
N ARG A 86 18.98 -37.75 -8.08
CA ARG A 86 19.11 -36.73 -9.12
C ARG A 86 17.78 -36.19 -9.56
N SER A 87 16.80 -37.04 -9.82
CA SER A 87 15.45 -36.63 -10.22
C SER A 87 14.76 -35.83 -9.12
N PHE A 88 14.90 -36.21 -7.86
CA PHE A 88 14.32 -35.51 -6.73
C PHE A 88 15.01 -34.14 -6.50
N ALA A 89 16.31 -34.06 -6.74
CA ALA A 89 17.03 -32.77 -6.68
C ALA A 89 16.50 -31.78 -7.76
N PHE A 90 16.18 -32.24 -8.96
CA PHE A 90 15.53 -31.41 -9.98
C PHE A 90 14.10 -31.03 -9.57
N GLU A 91 13.32 -31.93 -8.95
CA GLU A 91 12.01 -31.61 -8.40
C GLU A 91 12.12 -30.49 -7.36
N LEU A 92 13.06 -30.59 -6.41
CA LEU A 92 13.27 -29.55 -5.40
C LEU A 92 13.67 -28.20 -6.03
N LEU A 93 14.56 -28.19 -7.03
CA LEU A 93 14.91 -26.96 -7.77
C LEU A 93 13.69 -26.35 -8.46
N SER A 94 12.79 -27.15 -9.02
CA SER A 94 11.60 -26.66 -9.71
C SER A 94 10.65 -25.89 -8.79
N HIS A 95 10.65 -26.17 -7.48
CA HIS A 95 9.84 -25.50 -6.46
C HIS A 95 10.52 -24.25 -5.89
N MET A 96 11.79 -23.97 -6.20
CA MET A 96 12.50 -22.78 -5.72
C MET A 96 12.15 -21.51 -6.50
N LYS A 97 11.68 -21.63 -7.74
CA LYS A 97 11.04 -20.59 -8.55
C LYS A 97 11.84 -19.28 -8.69
N GLY A 98 13.14 -19.32 -8.92
CA GLY A 98 13.90 -18.10 -9.18
C GLY A 98 15.22 -17.99 -8.42
N GLY A 99 15.91 -16.87 -8.57
CA GLY A 99 17.19 -16.58 -7.94
C GLY A 99 18.27 -17.59 -8.31
N GLN A 100 19.05 -18.02 -7.33
CA GLN A 100 20.16 -18.97 -7.55
C GLN A 100 19.71 -20.29 -8.23
N SER A 101 18.45 -20.70 -8.05
CA SER A 101 17.96 -21.89 -8.74
C SER A 101 17.91 -21.72 -10.26
N MET A 102 17.66 -20.51 -10.77
CA MET A 102 17.70 -20.23 -12.22
C MET A 102 19.13 -20.30 -12.77
N GLU A 103 20.08 -19.66 -12.09
CA GLU A 103 21.50 -19.75 -12.45
C GLU A 103 21.98 -21.19 -12.46
N VAL A 104 21.64 -21.97 -11.43
CA VAL A 104 21.98 -23.39 -11.36
C VAL A 104 21.36 -24.17 -12.52
N LEU A 105 20.09 -23.98 -12.82
CA LEU A 105 19.40 -24.69 -13.91
C LEU A 105 19.93 -24.29 -15.27
N LEU A 106 20.26 -23.02 -15.53
CA LEU A 106 20.88 -22.58 -16.76
C LEU A 106 22.29 -23.20 -16.93
N ASN A 107 23.09 -23.19 -15.85
CA ASN A 107 24.41 -23.85 -15.88
C ASN A 107 24.32 -25.34 -16.15
N LEU A 108 23.31 -26.02 -15.61
CA LEU A 108 23.08 -27.45 -15.87
C LEU A 108 22.51 -27.69 -17.27
N ALA A 109 21.67 -26.82 -17.80
CA ALA A 109 21.13 -26.93 -19.18
C ALA A 109 22.19 -26.77 -20.27
N PHE A 110 23.29 -26.09 -19.94
CA PHE A 110 24.41 -25.88 -20.88
C PHE A 110 25.65 -26.67 -20.51
N CYS A 111 25.54 -27.70 -19.66
CA CYS A 111 26.66 -28.60 -19.33
C CYS A 111 26.86 -29.67 -20.39
N ASP A 112 28.03 -30.34 -20.36
CA ASP A 112 28.43 -31.36 -21.35
C ASP A 112 27.67 -32.70 -21.21
N ASP A 113 26.96 -32.93 -20.09
CA ASP A 113 26.17 -34.14 -19.88
C ASP A 113 24.75 -33.98 -20.48
N PRO A 114 24.42 -34.72 -21.57
CA PRO A 114 23.16 -34.52 -22.28
C PRO A 114 21.90 -34.90 -21.44
N GLU A 115 22.05 -35.86 -20.51
CA GLU A 115 20.92 -36.25 -19.65
C GLU A 115 20.63 -35.15 -18.66
N ILE A 116 21.63 -34.59 -18.01
CA ILE A 116 21.50 -33.45 -17.09
C ILE A 116 20.97 -32.22 -17.82
N ALA A 117 21.53 -31.91 -18.99
CA ALA A 117 21.10 -30.76 -19.79
C ALA A 117 19.62 -30.87 -20.20
N THR A 118 19.17 -32.05 -20.60
CA THR A 118 17.77 -32.29 -20.98
C THR A 118 16.81 -32.12 -19.80
N GLU A 119 17.12 -32.68 -18.62
CA GLU A 119 16.29 -32.55 -17.45
C GLU A 119 16.28 -31.12 -16.92
N ALA A 120 17.40 -30.40 -16.91
CA ALA A 120 17.46 -29.00 -16.55
C ALA A 120 16.61 -28.12 -17.48
N ALA A 121 16.70 -28.33 -18.79
CA ALA A 121 15.87 -27.62 -19.77
C ALA A 121 14.38 -27.90 -19.56
N LYS A 122 14.01 -29.14 -19.23
CA LYS A 122 12.62 -29.49 -18.92
C LYS A 122 12.09 -28.73 -17.71
N VAL A 123 12.89 -28.54 -16.65
CA VAL A 123 12.52 -27.71 -15.49
C VAL A 123 12.43 -26.25 -15.89
N LEU A 124 13.44 -25.71 -16.61
CA LEU A 124 13.46 -24.30 -17.04
C LEU A 124 12.20 -23.92 -17.82
N LYS A 125 11.69 -24.79 -18.70
CA LYS A 125 10.46 -24.55 -19.48
C LYS A 125 9.21 -24.26 -18.61
N THR A 126 9.26 -24.58 -17.32
CA THR A 126 8.17 -24.30 -16.35
C THR A 126 8.42 -23.05 -15.51
N GLN A 127 9.59 -22.40 -15.65
CA GLN A 127 9.98 -21.26 -14.86
C GLN A 127 9.74 -19.95 -15.61
N VAL A 128 9.42 -18.87 -14.88
CA VAL A 128 9.12 -17.57 -15.47
C VAL A 128 9.97 -16.43 -14.91
N PHE A 129 10.52 -16.58 -13.70
CA PHE A 129 11.30 -15.53 -13.03
C PHE A 129 12.75 -15.52 -13.53
N LEU A 130 12.94 -15.19 -14.81
CA LEU A 130 14.23 -14.94 -15.42
C LEU A 130 14.43 -13.43 -15.53
N TYR A 131 15.58 -12.96 -15.07
CA TYR A 131 15.98 -11.56 -15.13
C TYR A 131 16.90 -11.31 -16.33
N ASP A 132 17.27 -10.04 -16.54
CA ASP A 132 18.04 -9.65 -17.73
C ASP A 132 19.35 -10.44 -17.85
N ALA A 133 20.05 -10.70 -16.74
CA ALA A 133 21.27 -11.52 -16.75
C ALA A 133 21.01 -12.97 -17.20
N ASP A 134 19.92 -13.59 -16.76
CA ASP A 134 19.53 -14.94 -17.16
C ASP A 134 19.15 -14.98 -18.65
N MET A 135 18.40 -13.96 -19.08
CA MET A 135 17.99 -13.80 -20.49
C MET A 135 19.19 -13.54 -21.39
N ASP A 136 20.16 -12.74 -20.97
CA ASP A 136 21.41 -12.49 -21.69
C ASP A 136 22.25 -13.77 -21.82
N GLN A 137 22.35 -14.57 -20.75
CA GLN A 137 23.01 -15.86 -20.79
C GLN A 137 22.33 -16.81 -21.78
N LEU A 138 21.01 -16.87 -21.80
CA LEU A 138 20.24 -17.69 -22.74
C LEU A 138 20.43 -17.21 -24.18
N ALA A 139 20.41 -15.89 -24.45
CA ALA A 139 20.67 -15.34 -25.77
C ALA A 139 22.10 -15.58 -26.24
N ALA A 140 23.08 -15.47 -25.35
CA ALA A 140 24.48 -15.77 -25.66
C ALA A 140 24.67 -17.25 -26.05
N ALA A 141 24.05 -18.17 -25.32
CA ALA A 141 24.08 -19.59 -25.63
C ALA A 141 23.40 -19.90 -27.00
N PHE A 142 22.27 -19.25 -27.28
CA PHE A 142 21.60 -19.37 -28.59
C PHE A 142 22.49 -18.87 -29.73
N ASN A 143 23.09 -17.69 -29.59
CA ASN A 143 24.00 -17.12 -30.58
C ASN A 143 25.27 -17.98 -30.80
N ALA A 144 25.68 -18.73 -29.78
CA ALA A 144 26.75 -19.72 -29.87
C ALA A 144 26.31 -21.05 -30.53
N GLY A 145 25.04 -21.18 -30.93
CA GLY A 145 24.51 -22.35 -31.65
C GLY A 145 24.02 -23.48 -30.73
N SER A 146 23.75 -23.21 -29.46
CA SER A 146 23.19 -24.22 -28.53
C SER A 146 21.79 -24.63 -28.95
N THR A 147 21.59 -25.92 -29.20
CA THR A 147 20.26 -26.49 -29.51
C THR A 147 19.32 -26.46 -28.32
N VAL A 148 19.89 -26.57 -27.13
CA VAL A 148 19.11 -26.45 -25.87
C VAL A 148 18.60 -25.04 -25.69
N ALA A 149 19.41 -24.01 -25.95
CA ALA A 149 18.98 -22.62 -25.87
C ALA A 149 17.90 -22.32 -26.91
N ASN A 150 18.02 -22.85 -28.13
CA ASN A 150 16.97 -22.72 -29.15
C ASN A 150 15.65 -23.34 -28.69
N ASP A 151 15.66 -24.54 -28.15
CA ASP A 151 14.49 -25.27 -27.65
C ASP A 151 13.82 -24.54 -26.46
N LEU A 152 14.62 -23.95 -25.57
CA LEU A 152 14.12 -23.10 -24.48
C LEU A 152 13.44 -21.83 -25.01
N LEU A 153 14.11 -21.12 -25.94
CA LEU A 153 13.53 -19.90 -26.55
C LEU A 153 12.25 -20.18 -27.32
N GLU A 154 12.18 -21.29 -28.07
CA GLU A 154 10.94 -21.69 -28.75
C GLU A 154 9.81 -21.97 -27.75
N SER A 155 10.10 -22.63 -26.62
CA SER A 155 9.14 -22.92 -25.58
C SER A 155 8.63 -21.62 -24.92
N TYR A 156 9.54 -20.70 -24.63
CA TYR A 156 9.20 -19.39 -24.04
C TYR A 156 8.41 -18.51 -25.03
N ALA A 157 8.79 -18.47 -26.29
CA ALA A 157 8.06 -17.74 -27.32
C ALA A 157 6.61 -18.24 -27.48
N LYS A 158 6.37 -19.54 -27.31
CA LYS A 158 5.03 -20.15 -27.28
C LYS A 158 4.32 -20.04 -25.94
N ALA A 159 4.96 -19.41 -24.91
CA ALA A 159 4.49 -19.32 -23.53
C ALA A 159 4.06 -20.70 -22.96
N GLU A 160 4.85 -21.75 -23.19
CA GLU A 160 4.51 -23.10 -22.72
C GLU A 160 4.43 -23.19 -21.20
N PHE A 161 5.18 -22.36 -20.47
CA PHE A 161 5.09 -22.19 -19.00
C PHE A 161 3.67 -21.83 -18.53
N PHE A 162 2.83 -21.23 -19.40
CA PHE A 162 1.45 -20.86 -19.11
C PHE A 162 0.45 -21.77 -19.84
N THR A 163 0.66 -22.04 -21.13
CA THR A 163 -0.31 -22.83 -21.93
C THR A 163 -0.40 -24.28 -21.48
N LYS A 164 0.66 -24.83 -20.86
CA LYS A 164 0.68 -26.20 -20.30
C LYS A 164 0.21 -26.28 -18.86
N LEU A 165 -0.14 -25.16 -18.21
CA LEU A 165 -0.75 -25.20 -16.89
C LEU A 165 -2.15 -25.83 -16.98
N PRO A 166 -2.59 -26.50 -15.90
CA PRO A 166 -3.95 -27.03 -15.82
C PRO A 166 -4.98 -25.91 -16.05
N GLU A 167 -6.05 -26.24 -16.73
CA GLU A 167 -7.17 -25.30 -16.89
C GLU A 167 -7.87 -25.06 -15.55
N ILE A 168 -8.46 -23.89 -15.37
CA ILE A 168 -9.28 -23.57 -14.21
C ILE A 168 -10.48 -24.54 -14.21
N ARG A 169 -10.79 -25.11 -13.06
CA ARG A 169 -11.95 -25.98 -12.92
C ARG A 169 -13.22 -25.24 -13.29
N GLU A 170 -14.08 -25.87 -14.08
CA GLU A 170 -15.39 -25.30 -14.46
C GLU A 170 -16.26 -25.04 -13.22
N GLU A 171 -16.19 -25.94 -12.23
CA GLU A 171 -16.90 -25.80 -10.95
C GLU A 171 -15.92 -25.81 -9.78
N ILE A 172 -16.07 -24.81 -8.92
CA ILE A 172 -15.37 -24.70 -7.65
C ILE A 172 -16.39 -24.72 -6.53
N GLN A 173 -16.44 -25.83 -5.79
CA GLN A 173 -17.30 -25.92 -4.62
C GLN A 173 -16.66 -25.22 -3.42
N VAL A 174 -17.44 -24.40 -2.75
CA VAL A 174 -17.04 -23.66 -1.56
C VAL A 174 -18.02 -23.89 -0.42
N VAL A 175 -17.48 -23.89 0.81
CA VAL A 175 -18.28 -23.77 2.02
C VAL A 175 -18.08 -22.37 2.59
N THR A 176 -19.17 -21.73 2.97
CA THR A 176 -19.13 -20.32 3.42
C THR A 176 -18.76 -20.20 4.89
N TYR A 177 -17.99 -19.16 5.22
CA TYR A 177 -17.77 -18.68 6.57
C TYR A 177 -18.06 -17.17 6.63
N VAL A 178 -19.03 -16.78 7.44
CA VAL A 178 -19.40 -15.38 7.65
C VAL A 178 -18.49 -14.79 8.72
N ALA A 179 -17.58 -13.90 8.29
CA ALA A 179 -16.58 -13.27 9.17
C ALA A 179 -17.19 -12.23 10.13
N GLY A 180 -18.36 -11.70 9.78
CA GLY A 180 -19.11 -10.74 10.58
C GLY A 180 -20.21 -10.07 9.78
N THR A 181 -21.06 -9.33 10.48
CA THR A 181 -22.12 -8.50 9.90
C THR A 181 -21.65 -7.05 9.84
N GLY A 182 -21.72 -6.45 8.67
CA GLY A 182 -21.16 -5.14 8.35
C GLY A 182 -19.80 -5.25 7.64
N ASP A 183 -19.13 -4.12 7.52
CA ASP A 183 -17.83 -4.06 6.82
C ASP A 183 -16.76 -4.86 7.57
N ILE A 184 -16.07 -5.70 6.86
CA ILE A 184 -14.89 -6.40 7.37
C ILE A 184 -13.65 -5.57 7.04
N SER A 185 -13.07 -4.95 8.06
CA SER A 185 -11.87 -4.15 7.88
C SER A 185 -10.62 -5.02 7.73
N THR A 186 -9.61 -4.48 7.06
CA THR A 186 -8.30 -5.12 6.99
C THR A 186 -7.63 -5.20 8.36
N ASP A 187 -8.05 -4.38 9.35
CA ASP A 187 -7.59 -4.50 10.74
C ASP A 187 -8.15 -5.75 11.43
N LEU A 188 -9.33 -6.22 11.04
CA LEU A 188 -9.88 -7.49 11.54
C LEU A 188 -9.11 -8.69 10.95
N LEU A 189 -8.64 -8.57 9.72
CA LEU A 189 -7.88 -9.63 9.03
C LEU A 189 -6.39 -9.61 9.39
N SER A 190 -5.83 -8.44 9.70
CA SER A 190 -4.41 -8.22 9.98
C SER A 190 -4.24 -6.93 10.80
N PRO A 191 -4.35 -7.01 12.14
CA PRO A 191 -4.34 -5.84 13.02
C PRO A 191 -3.08 -4.99 12.89
N GLY A 192 -3.27 -3.65 12.90
CA GLY A 192 -2.16 -2.70 12.80
C GLY A 192 -1.18 -2.77 13.96
N ASN A 193 -1.68 -2.99 15.17
CA ASN A 193 -0.86 -3.17 16.37
C ASN A 193 -0.03 -4.47 16.38
N GLN A 194 -0.31 -5.42 15.46
CA GLN A 194 0.45 -6.65 15.24
C GLN A 194 1.36 -6.58 14.01
N ALA A 195 1.60 -5.38 13.48
CA ALA A 195 2.42 -5.19 12.27
C ALA A 195 3.84 -5.77 12.39
N HIS A 196 4.39 -5.82 13.61
CA HIS A 196 5.71 -6.39 13.89
C HIS A 196 5.83 -7.89 13.58
N SER A 197 4.73 -8.64 13.58
CA SER A 197 4.71 -10.08 13.29
C SER A 197 4.49 -10.43 11.82
N ARG A 198 4.21 -9.45 10.93
CA ARG A 198 3.84 -9.70 9.53
C ARG A 198 4.90 -10.44 8.71
N SER A 199 6.17 -10.31 9.07
CA SER A 199 7.25 -11.05 8.42
C SER A 199 7.30 -12.54 8.81
N ASP A 200 6.55 -12.95 9.82
CA ASP A 200 6.36 -14.36 10.19
C ASP A 200 4.91 -14.77 9.88
N ARG A 201 4.71 -15.38 8.71
CA ARG A 201 3.38 -15.68 8.16
C ARG A 201 2.51 -16.51 9.10
N GLU A 202 3.10 -17.49 9.79
CA GLU A 202 2.35 -18.36 10.71
C GLU A 202 1.96 -17.63 11.99
N LEU A 203 2.92 -16.91 12.60
CA LEU A 203 2.67 -16.11 13.80
C LEU A 203 1.62 -15.04 13.53
N HIS A 204 1.75 -14.34 12.41
CA HIS A 204 0.79 -13.30 12.02
C HIS A 204 -0.57 -13.88 11.66
N GLY A 205 -0.61 -15.08 11.10
CA GLY A 205 -1.85 -15.79 10.78
C GLY A 205 -2.77 -15.99 11.99
N LYS A 206 -2.21 -16.10 13.19
CA LYS A 206 -3.00 -16.18 14.45
C LYS A 206 -3.74 -14.88 14.80
N CYS A 207 -3.53 -13.81 14.04
CA CYS A 207 -4.25 -12.56 14.22
C CYS A 207 -5.54 -12.48 13.39
N LEU A 208 -5.88 -13.51 12.60
CA LEU A 208 -7.10 -13.50 11.77
C LEU A 208 -8.35 -13.55 12.67
N ILE A 209 -9.12 -12.48 12.66
CA ILE A 209 -10.44 -12.33 13.32
C ILE A 209 -10.36 -12.64 14.82
N SER A 210 -10.50 -13.93 15.20
CA SER A 210 -10.39 -14.40 16.59
C SER A 210 -10.03 -15.89 16.64
N PRO A 211 -9.55 -16.41 17.78
CA PRO A 211 -9.27 -17.84 17.94
C PRO A 211 -10.51 -18.74 17.70
N GLU A 212 -11.70 -18.28 18.08
CA GLU A 212 -12.97 -19.00 17.86
C GLU A 212 -13.28 -19.09 16.37
N ALA A 213 -13.13 -17.98 15.64
CA ALA A 213 -13.31 -17.95 14.19
C ALA A 213 -12.35 -18.92 13.48
N GLN A 214 -11.09 -18.96 13.92
CA GLN A 214 -10.07 -19.87 13.39
C GLN A 214 -10.45 -21.34 13.61
N GLN A 215 -10.93 -21.70 14.82
CA GLN A 215 -11.40 -23.06 15.13
C GLN A 215 -12.62 -23.45 14.29
N GLU A 216 -13.54 -22.52 14.05
CA GLU A 216 -14.70 -22.76 13.21
C GLU A 216 -14.32 -22.99 11.75
N ILE A 217 -13.42 -22.16 11.19
CA ILE A 217 -12.86 -22.34 9.85
C ILE A 217 -12.19 -23.72 9.71
N GLU A 218 -11.35 -24.13 10.67
CA GLU A 218 -10.74 -25.47 10.67
C GLU A 218 -11.77 -26.59 10.73
N SER A 219 -12.86 -26.39 11.47
CA SER A 219 -13.94 -27.35 11.56
C SER A 219 -14.66 -27.49 10.22
N LEU A 220 -14.94 -26.39 9.54
CA LEU A 220 -15.51 -26.39 8.18
C LEU A 220 -14.59 -27.09 7.18
N GLN A 221 -13.27 -26.84 7.23
CA GLN A 221 -12.30 -27.53 6.38
C GLN A 221 -12.26 -29.05 6.62
N ARG A 222 -12.38 -29.49 7.87
CA ARG A 222 -12.44 -30.93 8.21
C ARG A 222 -13.72 -31.57 7.72
N LEU A 223 -14.86 -30.91 7.90
CA LEU A 223 -16.16 -31.39 7.47
C LEU A 223 -16.32 -31.41 5.94
N HIS A 224 -15.68 -30.51 5.26
CA HIS A 224 -15.76 -30.30 3.81
C HIS A 224 -14.34 -30.32 3.18
N SER A 225 -13.59 -31.40 3.44
CA SER A 225 -12.17 -31.49 3.04
C SER A 225 -11.93 -31.45 1.53
N ASP A 226 -12.96 -31.70 0.72
CA ASP A 226 -12.98 -31.60 -0.73
C ASP A 226 -13.27 -30.17 -1.26
N LYS A 227 -13.75 -29.25 -0.40
CA LYS A 227 -14.16 -27.89 -0.76
C LYS A 227 -13.16 -26.84 -0.26
N SER A 228 -13.24 -25.65 -0.82
CA SER A 228 -12.52 -24.46 -0.32
C SER A 228 -13.44 -23.68 0.62
N VAL A 229 -12.86 -22.98 1.61
CA VAL A 229 -13.65 -22.08 2.48
C VAL A 229 -13.68 -20.70 1.83
N MET A 230 -14.88 -20.13 1.71
CA MET A 230 -15.09 -18.77 1.25
C MET A 230 -15.42 -17.86 2.44
N LEU A 231 -14.60 -16.82 2.65
CA LEU A 231 -14.80 -15.84 3.71
C LEU A 231 -15.74 -14.73 3.25
N ILE A 232 -16.78 -14.41 4.04
CA ILE A 232 -17.84 -13.48 3.63
C ILE A 232 -18.01 -12.34 4.64
N ALA A 233 -18.13 -11.10 4.13
CA ALA A 233 -18.67 -9.95 4.85
C ALA A 233 -20.18 -9.86 4.62
N GLU A 234 -20.98 -10.13 5.66
CA GLU A 234 -22.43 -10.05 5.57
C GLU A 234 -22.93 -8.62 5.82
N LYS A 235 -23.88 -8.12 5.03
CA LYS A 235 -24.37 -6.73 5.04
C LYS A 235 -23.24 -5.69 4.93
N GLY A 236 -22.10 -6.06 4.34
CA GLY A 236 -20.95 -5.18 4.33
C GLY A 236 -19.98 -5.43 3.20
N THR A 237 -18.98 -4.57 3.15
CA THR A 237 -17.88 -4.58 2.20
C THR A 237 -16.70 -5.36 2.77
N MET A 238 -16.14 -6.27 2.00
CA MET A 238 -14.94 -7.02 2.39
C MET A 238 -13.67 -6.17 2.20
N GLY A 239 -12.80 -6.14 3.20
CA GLY A 239 -11.45 -5.59 3.09
C GLY A 239 -11.38 -4.06 3.14
N VAL A 240 -12.23 -3.40 3.91
CA VAL A 240 -12.22 -1.93 4.09
C VAL A 240 -10.99 -1.48 4.89
N GLY A 241 -10.39 -0.36 4.51
CA GLY A 241 -9.25 0.24 5.20
C GLY A 241 -7.95 0.14 4.42
N SER A 242 -6.82 -0.02 5.11
CA SER A 242 -5.49 -0.11 4.49
C SER A 242 -5.34 -1.30 3.57
N SER A 243 -4.57 -1.12 2.50
CA SER A 243 -4.11 -2.23 1.67
C SER A 243 -3.11 -3.09 2.46
N ARG A 244 -3.46 -4.36 2.69
CA ARG A 244 -2.62 -5.27 3.47
C ARG A 244 -2.55 -6.65 2.83
N MET A 245 -1.45 -6.94 2.15
CA MET A 245 -1.14 -8.30 1.68
C MET A 245 -1.20 -9.30 2.84
N SER A 246 -0.78 -8.89 4.05
CA SER A 246 -0.88 -9.73 5.26
C SER A 246 -2.30 -10.19 5.57
N GLY A 247 -3.31 -9.36 5.30
CA GLY A 247 -4.72 -9.75 5.46
C GLY A 247 -5.11 -10.87 4.50
N VAL A 248 -4.74 -10.74 3.22
CA VAL A 248 -4.96 -11.78 2.20
C VAL A 248 -4.20 -13.05 2.53
N ASN A 249 -2.93 -12.92 2.96
CA ASN A 249 -2.11 -14.07 3.39
C ASN A 249 -2.70 -14.79 4.61
N ASN A 250 -3.23 -14.05 5.59
CA ASN A 250 -3.88 -14.64 6.76
C ASN A 250 -5.15 -15.41 6.35
N VAL A 251 -5.98 -14.82 5.48
CA VAL A 251 -7.15 -15.53 4.94
C VAL A 251 -6.72 -16.80 4.20
N ALA A 252 -5.71 -16.72 3.31
CA ALA A 252 -5.21 -17.88 2.58
C ALA A 252 -4.62 -18.96 3.50
N LEU A 253 -3.94 -18.58 4.60
CA LEU A 253 -3.39 -19.52 5.56
C LEU A 253 -4.48 -20.34 6.23
N TRP A 254 -5.60 -19.72 6.60
CA TRP A 254 -6.71 -20.39 7.29
C TRP A 254 -7.75 -21.01 6.37
N THR A 255 -7.97 -20.49 5.17
CA THR A 255 -9.01 -20.98 4.25
C THR A 255 -8.46 -21.79 3.08
N GLY A 256 -7.17 -21.63 2.75
CA GLY A 256 -6.51 -22.29 1.63
C GLY A 256 -5.91 -23.65 2.00
N LYS A 257 -5.50 -24.38 0.97
CA LYS A 257 -4.70 -25.63 1.08
C LYS A 257 -3.24 -25.31 0.74
N PRO A 258 -2.25 -26.05 1.29
CA PRO A 258 -0.85 -25.86 0.92
C PRO A 258 -0.64 -25.91 -0.58
N ALA A 259 -0.01 -24.90 -1.15
CA ALA A 259 0.28 -24.81 -2.58
C ALA A 259 1.47 -25.67 -3.00
N SER A 260 2.37 -25.95 -2.05
CA SER A 260 3.51 -26.85 -2.23
C SER A 260 3.83 -27.55 -0.92
N LYS A 261 4.23 -28.80 -1.00
CA LYS A 261 4.75 -29.54 0.16
C LYS A 261 6.19 -29.15 0.52
N TYR A 262 6.92 -28.48 -0.39
CA TYR A 262 8.32 -28.12 -0.22
C TYR A 262 8.55 -26.64 0.15
N VAL A 263 7.48 -25.83 0.15
CA VAL A 263 7.55 -24.40 0.50
C VAL A 263 6.59 -24.16 1.68
N PRO A 264 7.13 -23.86 2.87
CA PRO A 264 6.31 -23.74 4.07
C PRO A 264 5.43 -22.48 4.03
N PHE A 265 4.23 -22.59 4.61
CA PHE A 265 3.28 -21.49 4.81
C PHE A 265 2.86 -20.72 3.54
N VAL A 266 2.92 -21.36 2.38
CA VAL A 266 2.38 -20.85 1.12
C VAL A 266 1.16 -21.68 0.75
N ASN A 267 -0.01 -21.07 0.82
CA ASN A 267 -1.28 -21.69 0.50
C ASN A 267 -1.82 -21.16 -0.83
N PHE A 268 -2.75 -21.90 -1.43
CA PHE A 268 -3.51 -21.41 -2.58
C PHE A 268 -4.26 -20.13 -2.21
N ALA A 269 -4.43 -19.28 -3.20
CA ALA A 269 -5.06 -17.99 -3.06
C ALA A 269 -6.49 -18.09 -2.47
N PRO A 270 -6.92 -17.10 -1.68
CA PRO A 270 -8.19 -17.14 -0.98
C PRO A 270 -9.38 -16.89 -1.89
N ILE A 271 -10.56 -17.35 -1.44
CA ILE A 271 -11.86 -16.98 -2.00
C ILE A 271 -12.56 -16.09 -0.96
N VAL A 272 -12.88 -14.87 -1.35
CA VAL A 272 -13.50 -13.88 -0.46
C VAL A 272 -14.72 -13.27 -1.12
N ALA A 273 -15.69 -12.83 -0.32
CA ALA A 273 -16.87 -12.20 -0.83
C ALA A 273 -17.39 -11.11 0.11
N GLY A 274 -18.08 -10.13 -0.45
CA GLY A 274 -18.84 -9.14 0.30
C GLY A 274 -20.24 -9.00 -0.26
N THR A 275 -21.24 -8.93 0.60
CA THR A 275 -22.63 -8.76 0.15
C THR A 275 -22.94 -7.31 -0.23
N ASN A 276 -22.02 -6.38 0.07
CA ASN A 276 -22.03 -5.00 -0.40
C ASN A 276 -20.70 -4.65 -1.11
N GLY A 277 -20.14 -5.65 -1.79
CA GLY A 277 -18.93 -5.51 -2.57
C GLY A 277 -17.63 -5.81 -1.83
N ILE A 278 -16.52 -5.54 -2.52
CA ILE A 278 -15.15 -5.67 -1.99
C ILE A 278 -14.45 -4.33 -2.19
N SER A 279 -13.71 -3.90 -1.16
CA SER A 279 -12.90 -2.68 -1.28
C SER A 279 -11.93 -2.78 -2.47
N PRO A 280 -11.86 -1.78 -3.36
CA PRO A 280 -11.08 -1.86 -4.59
C PRO A 280 -9.61 -2.22 -4.38
N ILE A 281 -8.97 -1.65 -3.33
CA ILE A 281 -7.56 -1.93 -3.02
C ILE A 281 -7.40 -3.38 -2.54
N PHE A 282 -8.33 -3.86 -1.71
CA PHE A 282 -8.28 -5.24 -1.23
C PHE A 282 -8.54 -6.24 -2.37
N LEU A 283 -9.46 -5.92 -3.28
CA LEU A 283 -9.72 -6.74 -4.47
C LEU A 283 -8.46 -6.84 -5.35
N THR A 284 -7.76 -5.72 -5.59
CA THR A 284 -6.49 -5.75 -6.32
C THR A 284 -5.47 -6.67 -5.64
N THR A 285 -5.38 -6.63 -4.31
CA THR A 285 -4.48 -7.52 -3.55
C THR A 285 -4.88 -9.00 -3.70
N VAL A 286 -6.18 -9.31 -3.72
CA VAL A 286 -6.68 -10.66 -3.98
C VAL A 286 -6.33 -11.10 -5.41
N ASP A 287 -6.55 -10.24 -6.40
CA ASP A 287 -6.22 -10.51 -7.82
C ASP A 287 -4.72 -10.76 -8.01
N VAL A 288 -3.84 -9.99 -7.33
CA VAL A 288 -2.36 -10.19 -7.36
C VAL A 288 -1.97 -11.60 -6.94
N THR A 289 -2.68 -12.19 -5.96
CA THR A 289 -2.42 -13.56 -5.50
C THR A 289 -3.08 -14.64 -6.37
N GLY A 290 -3.88 -14.26 -7.37
CA GLY A 290 -4.70 -15.18 -8.15
C GLY A 290 -5.94 -15.68 -7.41
N GLY A 291 -6.39 -14.94 -6.39
CA GLY A 291 -7.60 -15.24 -5.61
C GLY A 291 -8.89 -14.89 -6.34
N ILE A 292 -10.01 -15.23 -5.71
CA ILE A 292 -11.35 -14.94 -6.21
C ILE A 292 -12.04 -13.98 -5.26
N GLY A 293 -12.41 -12.80 -5.77
CA GLY A 293 -13.19 -11.81 -5.03
C GLY A 293 -14.59 -11.67 -5.63
N LEU A 294 -15.64 -11.96 -4.85
CA LEU A 294 -17.02 -11.94 -5.30
C LEU A 294 -17.81 -10.80 -4.67
N ASP A 295 -18.49 -10.02 -5.51
CA ASP A 295 -19.51 -9.07 -5.08
C ASP A 295 -20.87 -9.77 -5.17
N LEU A 296 -21.44 -10.13 -4.02
CA LEU A 296 -22.63 -10.98 -3.96
C LEU A 296 -23.94 -10.21 -4.10
N GLN A 297 -23.98 -8.92 -3.74
CA GLN A 297 -25.16 -8.05 -3.85
C GLN A 297 -26.49 -8.75 -3.46
N ASN A 298 -26.47 -9.55 -2.40
CA ASN A 298 -27.64 -10.37 -2.02
C ASN A 298 -28.67 -9.62 -1.15
N TRP A 299 -28.43 -8.33 -0.89
CA TRP A 299 -29.39 -7.46 -0.23
C TRP A 299 -30.10 -6.61 -1.26
N VAL A 300 -31.42 -6.81 -1.38
CA VAL A 300 -32.28 -6.14 -2.35
C VAL A 300 -33.36 -5.33 -1.62
N LYS A 301 -33.84 -4.27 -2.26
CA LYS A 301 -34.96 -3.50 -1.73
C LYS A 301 -36.20 -4.39 -1.66
N LYS A 302 -36.77 -4.55 -0.47
CA LYS A 302 -38.02 -5.25 -0.27
C LYS A 302 -39.13 -4.51 -1.02
N LYS A 303 -39.94 -5.25 -1.78
CA LYS A 303 -41.01 -4.69 -2.59
C LYS A 303 -42.38 -5.15 -2.10
N ASP A 304 -43.39 -4.29 -2.28
CA ASP A 304 -44.78 -4.66 -2.13
C ASP A 304 -45.29 -5.50 -3.34
N ASP A 305 -46.56 -5.90 -3.28
CA ASP A 305 -47.19 -6.69 -4.33
C ASP A 305 -47.29 -5.96 -5.69
N ASP A 306 -47.16 -4.63 -5.69
CA ASP A 306 -47.13 -3.77 -6.87
C ASP A 306 -45.72 -3.51 -7.39
N GLY A 307 -44.68 -4.01 -6.70
CA GLY A 307 -43.29 -3.87 -7.07
C GLY A 307 -42.60 -2.61 -6.60
N ASN A 308 -43.25 -1.79 -5.75
CA ASN A 308 -42.65 -0.59 -5.17
C ASN A 308 -41.83 -0.93 -3.94
N PRO A 309 -40.72 -0.17 -3.66
CA PRO A 309 -39.95 -0.37 -2.43
C PRO A 309 -40.81 -0.10 -1.18
N ILE A 310 -40.77 -1.01 -0.22
CA ILE A 310 -41.34 -0.78 1.11
C ILE A 310 -40.34 0.07 1.90
N LEU A 311 -40.83 1.19 2.46
CA LEU A 311 -40.04 2.15 3.22
C LEU A 311 -40.25 1.91 4.72
N ASP A 312 -39.24 2.22 5.51
CA ASP A 312 -39.31 2.26 6.99
C ASP A 312 -39.91 3.59 7.49
N GLU A 313 -39.92 3.82 8.80
CA GLU A 313 -40.45 5.03 9.40
C GLU A 313 -39.65 6.30 9.06
N GLU A 314 -38.39 6.15 8.68
CA GLU A 314 -37.49 7.20 8.24
C GLU A 314 -37.59 7.47 6.73
N GLY A 315 -38.36 6.67 5.99
CA GLY A 315 -38.56 6.79 4.54
C GLY A 315 -37.48 6.06 3.70
N GLU A 316 -36.63 5.25 4.33
CA GLU A 316 -35.61 4.46 3.67
C GLU A 316 -36.16 3.10 3.20
N ALA A 317 -35.64 2.57 2.09
CA ALA A 317 -36.08 1.28 1.57
C ALA A 317 -35.61 0.13 2.46
N ILE A 318 -36.57 -0.62 3.00
CA ILE A 318 -36.29 -1.86 3.74
C ILE A 318 -35.55 -2.83 2.83
N LEU A 319 -34.43 -3.37 3.31
CA LEU A 319 -33.67 -4.38 2.59
C LEU A 319 -34.01 -5.79 3.07
N GLU A 320 -34.08 -6.72 2.14
CA GLU A 320 -34.24 -8.16 2.43
C GLU A 320 -33.18 -8.98 1.70
N LYS A 321 -32.88 -10.17 2.24
CA LYS A 321 -31.96 -11.11 1.58
C LYS A 321 -32.62 -11.78 0.38
N ALA A 322 -32.01 -11.65 -0.79
CA ALA A 322 -32.41 -12.40 -1.98
C ALA A 322 -32.09 -13.90 -1.85
N TYR A 323 -30.98 -14.23 -1.17
CA TYR A 323 -30.54 -15.58 -0.88
C TYR A 323 -29.62 -15.61 0.36
N SER A 324 -29.54 -16.79 1.01
CA SER A 324 -28.70 -16.96 2.20
C SER A 324 -27.25 -17.30 1.84
N VAL A 325 -26.32 -16.71 2.62
CA VAL A 325 -24.88 -17.02 2.58
C VAL A 325 -24.35 -17.34 3.99
N ASP A 326 -25.18 -17.89 4.84
CA ASP A 326 -24.85 -18.21 6.23
C ASP A 326 -23.69 -19.20 6.33
N THR A 327 -22.96 -19.17 7.44
CA THR A 327 -21.84 -20.09 7.70
C THR A 327 -22.27 -21.55 7.52
N GLY A 328 -21.48 -22.32 6.79
CA GLY A 328 -21.73 -23.72 6.47
C GLY A 328 -22.56 -23.97 5.22
N ASN A 329 -23.06 -22.95 4.53
CA ASN A 329 -23.70 -23.15 3.23
C ASN A 329 -22.68 -23.67 2.21
N VAL A 330 -23.12 -24.59 1.36
CA VAL A 330 -22.31 -25.06 0.23
C VAL A 330 -22.80 -24.38 -1.05
N LEU A 331 -21.88 -23.68 -1.71
CA LEU A 331 -22.13 -22.97 -2.96
C LEU A 331 -21.20 -23.51 -4.06
N THR A 332 -21.64 -23.37 -5.31
CA THR A 332 -20.84 -23.71 -6.49
C THR A 332 -20.58 -22.47 -7.33
N ILE A 333 -19.31 -22.14 -7.49
CA ILE A 333 -18.84 -21.12 -8.42
C ILE A 333 -18.64 -21.80 -9.78
N ASN A 334 -19.49 -21.49 -10.76
CA ASN A 334 -19.29 -21.94 -12.14
C ASN A 334 -18.47 -20.88 -12.88
N THR A 335 -17.20 -21.17 -13.16
CA THR A 335 -16.25 -20.24 -13.76
C THR A 335 -16.50 -20.01 -15.25
N LYS A 336 -17.14 -20.97 -15.92
CA LYS A 336 -17.47 -20.92 -17.34
C LYS A 336 -18.74 -20.13 -17.59
N GLU A 337 -19.80 -20.43 -16.84
CA GLU A 337 -21.06 -19.68 -16.91
C GLU A 337 -20.96 -18.34 -16.19
N LYS A 338 -19.94 -18.16 -15.33
CA LYS A 338 -19.71 -16.98 -14.52
C LYS A 338 -20.88 -16.69 -13.57
N LYS A 339 -21.38 -17.75 -12.92
CA LYS A 339 -22.53 -17.74 -12.04
C LYS A 339 -22.26 -18.44 -10.73
N LEU A 340 -22.96 -18.02 -9.68
CA LEU A 340 -22.95 -18.65 -8.37
C LEU A 340 -24.23 -19.44 -8.18
N TYR A 341 -24.10 -20.67 -7.68
CA TYR A 341 -25.22 -21.60 -7.46
C TYR A 341 -25.29 -22.11 -6.03
N GLN A 342 -26.50 -22.40 -5.57
CA GLN A 342 -26.75 -23.21 -4.38
C GLN A 342 -27.56 -24.42 -4.80
N GLY A 343 -26.93 -25.60 -4.81
CA GLY A 343 -27.50 -26.77 -5.48
C GLY A 343 -27.72 -26.49 -6.98
N GLU A 344 -28.95 -26.61 -7.44
CA GLU A 344 -29.34 -26.32 -8.84
C GLU A 344 -29.84 -24.85 -9.02
N THR A 345 -29.98 -24.12 -7.94
CA THR A 345 -30.52 -22.76 -7.99
C THR A 345 -29.41 -21.74 -8.32
N GLU A 346 -29.58 -21.00 -9.40
CA GLU A 346 -28.77 -19.85 -9.74
C GLU A 346 -29.04 -18.72 -8.75
N LEU A 347 -27.99 -18.17 -8.12
CA LEU A 347 -28.10 -17.09 -7.14
C LEU A 347 -27.80 -15.73 -7.77
N ILE A 348 -26.67 -15.58 -8.48
CA ILE A 348 -26.21 -14.30 -9.03
C ILE A 348 -25.17 -14.50 -10.14
N ASP A 349 -25.13 -13.54 -11.07
CA ASP A 349 -24.05 -13.39 -12.04
C ASP A 349 -22.78 -12.82 -11.36
N ILE A 350 -21.65 -13.50 -11.55
CA ILE A 350 -20.35 -13.14 -11.00
C ILE A 350 -19.31 -12.85 -12.10
N SER A 351 -19.75 -12.46 -13.28
CA SER A 351 -18.89 -12.25 -14.46
C SER A 351 -17.76 -11.23 -14.21
N LYS A 352 -18.00 -10.23 -13.36
CA LYS A 352 -16.98 -9.23 -12.95
C LYS A 352 -15.75 -9.84 -12.29
N ALA A 353 -15.89 -10.98 -11.62
CA ALA A 353 -14.79 -11.70 -11.00
C ALA A 353 -14.01 -12.59 -11.99
N PHE A 354 -14.54 -12.82 -13.20
CA PHE A 354 -13.98 -13.74 -14.19
C PHE A 354 -13.74 -13.06 -15.55
N THR A 355 -13.09 -11.89 -15.51
CA THR A 355 -12.55 -11.29 -16.73
C THR A 355 -11.41 -12.15 -17.29
N PRO A 356 -11.12 -12.09 -18.58
CA PRO A 356 -10.04 -12.87 -19.18
C PRO A 356 -8.70 -12.72 -18.43
N GLN A 357 -8.35 -11.50 -18.06
CA GLN A 357 -7.12 -11.21 -17.33
C GLN A 357 -7.11 -11.81 -15.91
N LYS A 358 -8.22 -11.72 -15.16
CA LYS A 358 -8.32 -12.33 -13.84
C LYS A 358 -8.22 -13.86 -13.91
N MET A 359 -8.81 -14.46 -14.94
CA MET A 359 -8.67 -15.90 -15.19
C MET A 359 -7.22 -16.28 -15.50
N GLU A 360 -6.47 -15.43 -16.22
CA GLU A 360 -5.03 -15.64 -16.41
C GLU A 360 -4.27 -15.61 -15.07
N PHE A 361 -4.58 -14.65 -14.20
CA PHE A 361 -3.96 -14.58 -12.86
C PHE A 361 -4.29 -15.81 -12.02
N MET A 362 -5.55 -16.24 -12.02
CA MET A 362 -5.96 -17.47 -11.32
C MET A 362 -5.22 -18.70 -11.86
N LYS A 363 -5.14 -18.86 -13.20
CA LYS A 363 -4.45 -19.99 -13.85
C LYS A 363 -2.96 -20.00 -13.54
N ALA A 364 -2.31 -18.83 -13.53
CA ALA A 364 -0.87 -18.67 -13.29
C ALA A 364 -0.49 -18.69 -11.79
N GLY A 365 -1.46 -18.63 -10.89
CA GLY A 365 -1.21 -18.51 -9.44
C GLY A 365 -0.75 -17.11 -9.02
N GLY A 366 -1.19 -16.08 -9.73
CA GLY A 366 -0.99 -14.67 -9.43
C GLY A 366 -0.51 -13.84 -10.62
N SER A 367 -0.57 -12.52 -10.45
CA SER A 367 -0.20 -11.57 -11.50
C SER A 367 1.29 -11.56 -11.83
N TYR A 368 2.17 -11.87 -10.86
CA TYR A 368 3.62 -11.86 -11.07
C TYR A 368 4.04 -12.78 -12.22
N ALA A 369 3.57 -14.02 -12.20
CA ALA A 369 3.88 -14.99 -13.24
C ALA A 369 3.45 -14.53 -14.64
N ILE A 370 2.35 -13.77 -14.73
CA ILE A 370 1.86 -13.21 -16.00
C ILE A 370 2.75 -12.05 -16.47
N VAL A 371 3.13 -11.14 -15.57
CA VAL A 371 3.99 -9.99 -15.93
C VAL A 371 5.36 -10.47 -16.43
N PHE A 372 6.02 -11.34 -15.66
CA PHE A 372 7.30 -11.93 -16.04
C PHE A 372 7.17 -12.81 -17.28
N GLY A 373 6.10 -13.60 -17.37
CA GLY A 373 5.85 -14.46 -18.51
C GLY A 373 5.67 -13.70 -19.82
N LYS A 374 4.93 -12.58 -19.81
CA LYS A 374 4.80 -11.70 -21.00
C LYS A 374 6.15 -11.09 -21.41
N LYS A 375 6.97 -10.64 -20.43
CA LYS A 375 8.33 -10.13 -20.70
C LYS A 375 9.20 -11.23 -21.33
N LEU A 376 9.18 -12.44 -20.76
CA LEU A 376 9.96 -13.59 -21.22
C LEU A 376 9.53 -14.04 -22.64
N GLN A 377 8.23 -14.10 -22.91
CA GLN A 377 7.70 -14.40 -24.25
C GLN A 377 8.18 -13.38 -25.29
N THR A 378 8.07 -12.10 -24.96
CA THR A 378 8.52 -11.01 -25.85
C THR A 378 10.02 -11.10 -26.14
N PHE A 379 10.84 -11.32 -25.10
CA PHE A 379 12.27 -11.51 -25.23
C PHE A 379 12.61 -12.70 -26.14
N ALA A 380 11.99 -13.85 -25.89
CA ALA A 380 12.24 -15.06 -26.64
C ALA A 380 11.87 -14.92 -28.13
N ALA A 381 10.70 -14.37 -28.41
CA ALA A 381 10.27 -14.13 -29.80
C ALA A 381 11.20 -13.16 -30.52
N LYS A 382 11.62 -12.07 -29.86
CA LYS A 382 12.59 -11.11 -30.42
C LYS A 382 13.94 -11.75 -30.69
N THR A 383 14.44 -12.58 -29.78
CA THR A 383 15.73 -13.27 -29.93
C THR A 383 15.71 -14.28 -31.09
N LEU A 384 14.58 -14.97 -31.28
CA LEU A 384 14.37 -15.88 -32.41
C LEU A 384 14.08 -15.18 -33.74
N GLY A 385 13.78 -13.88 -33.72
CA GLY A 385 13.36 -13.11 -34.91
C GLY A 385 11.98 -13.54 -35.46
N ILE A 386 11.07 -13.96 -34.58
CA ILE A 386 9.71 -14.39 -34.94
C ILE A 386 8.66 -13.50 -34.28
N GLU A 387 7.44 -13.51 -34.83
CA GLU A 387 6.28 -12.91 -34.17
C GLU A 387 5.79 -13.82 -33.03
N ALA A 388 5.55 -13.25 -31.84
CA ALA A 388 5.05 -14.00 -30.72
C ALA A 388 3.57 -14.41 -30.96
N PRO A 389 3.20 -15.68 -30.75
CA PRO A 389 1.79 -16.06 -30.81
C PRO A 389 1.00 -15.34 -29.72
N VAL A 390 -0.24 -14.98 -30.03
CA VAL A 390 -1.17 -14.36 -29.06
C VAL A 390 -1.62 -15.45 -28.09
N VAL A 391 -1.06 -15.45 -26.90
CA VAL A 391 -1.37 -16.41 -25.81
C VAL A 391 -2.16 -15.74 -24.70
N PHE A 392 -1.74 -14.54 -24.34
CA PHE A 392 -2.38 -13.75 -23.28
C PHE A 392 -3.45 -12.85 -23.84
N SER A 393 -4.50 -12.63 -23.06
CA SER A 393 -5.54 -11.68 -23.42
C SER A 393 -4.94 -10.30 -23.68
N PRO A 394 -5.33 -9.64 -24.76
CA PRO A 394 -4.92 -8.27 -24.99
C PRO A 394 -5.43 -7.38 -23.86
N SER A 395 -4.71 -6.32 -23.58
CA SER A 395 -5.19 -5.27 -22.68
C SER A 395 -6.50 -4.71 -23.25
N GLN A 396 -7.44 -4.40 -22.38
CA GLN A 396 -8.66 -3.72 -22.79
C GLN A 396 -8.29 -2.28 -23.16
N GLU A 397 -8.32 -1.95 -24.43
CA GLU A 397 -8.06 -0.60 -24.93
C GLU A 397 -9.38 0.07 -25.29
N ILE A 398 -9.75 1.11 -24.55
CA ILE A 398 -10.94 1.93 -24.81
C ILE A 398 -10.50 3.24 -25.43
N SER A 399 -11.03 3.55 -26.60
CA SER A 399 -10.74 4.79 -27.31
C SER A 399 -12.05 5.42 -27.78
N HIS A 400 -12.16 6.73 -27.59
CA HIS A 400 -13.31 7.52 -28.01
C HIS A 400 -12.85 8.58 -29.02
N GLU A 401 -13.22 8.39 -30.29
CA GLU A 401 -12.80 9.29 -31.36
C GLU A 401 -13.31 10.71 -31.12
N GLY A 402 -12.40 11.68 -31.17
CA GLY A 402 -12.71 13.11 -31.01
C GLY A 402 -12.91 13.57 -29.57
N GLN A 403 -12.85 12.68 -28.58
CA GLN A 403 -12.87 13.06 -27.16
C GLN A 403 -11.45 13.45 -26.71
N GLY A 404 -11.35 14.58 -25.99
CA GLY A 404 -10.10 15.00 -25.36
C GLY A 404 -9.80 14.21 -24.08
N LEU A 405 -8.56 14.25 -23.65
CA LEU A 405 -8.04 13.54 -22.49
C LEU A 405 -8.12 14.40 -21.23
N THR A 406 -8.53 13.80 -20.12
CA THR A 406 -8.28 14.32 -18.79
C THR A 406 -6.78 14.35 -18.51
N ALA A 407 -6.33 15.09 -17.51
CA ALA A 407 -4.91 15.12 -17.16
C ALA A 407 -4.41 13.73 -16.74
N VAL A 408 -5.24 12.98 -16.05
CA VAL A 408 -4.96 11.59 -15.66
C VAL A 408 -4.77 10.69 -16.88
N GLU A 409 -5.70 10.74 -17.83
CA GLU A 409 -5.59 9.94 -19.08
C GLU A 409 -4.31 10.29 -19.85
N LYS A 410 -3.89 11.56 -19.85
CA LYS A 410 -2.60 11.98 -20.44
C LYS A 410 -1.41 11.32 -19.75
N ILE A 411 -1.38 11.30 -18.41
CA ILE A 411 -0.30 10.61 -17.67
C ILE A 411 -0.26 9.13 -18.03
N PHE A 412 -1.42 8.46 -18.06
CA PHE A 412 -1.49 7.05 -18.38
C PHE A 412 -1.04 6.76 -19.82
N ASN A 413 -1.48 7.55 -20.79
CA ASN A 413 -1.06 7.41 -22.19
C ASN A 413 0.46 7.59 -22.35
N LYS A 414 1.06 8.56 -21.63
CA LYS A 414 2.51 8.80 -21.66
C LYS A 414 3.31 7.61 -21.09
N ASN A 415 2.79 6.97 -20.05
CA ASN A 415 3.46 5.91 -19.32
C ASN A 415 3.01 4.49 -19.74
N ALA A 416 2.09 4.36 -20.68
CA ALA A 416 1.57 3.07 -21.13
C ALA A 416 2.66 2.20 -21.78
N VAL A 417 2.64 0.89 -21.49
CA VAL A 417 3.61 -0.08 -21.97
C VAL A 417 2.90 -1.16 -22.77
N GLY A 418 3.37 -1.39 -24.01
CA GLY A 418 2.90 -2.49 -24.85
C GLY A 418 1.47 -2.31 -25.38
N THR A 419 1.04 -1.07 -25.57
CA THR A 419 -0.26 -0.72 -26.16
C THR A 419 -0.17 -0.62 -27.67
N THR A 420 -1.34 -0.63 -28.32
CA THR A 420 -1.44 -0.48 -29.78
C THR A 420 -0.93 0.90 -30.22
N PRO A 421 0.07 0.97 -31.10
CA PRO A 421 0.60 2.26 -31.54
C PRO A 421 -0.44 3.18 -32.15
N GLY A 422 -0.46 4.45 -31.74
CA GLY A 422 -1.33 5.48 -32.28
C GLY A 422 -2.77 5.49 -31.75
N ILE A 423 -3.10 4.62 -30.80
CA ILE A 423 -4.39 4.67 -30.10
C ILE A 423 -4.29 5.60 -28.90
N THR A 424 -5.27 6.47 -28.74
CA THR A 424 -5.48 7.28 -27.54
C THR A 424 -6.40 6.53 -26.59
N LEU A 425 -5.95 6.33 -25.37
CA LEU A 425 -6.61 5.49 -24.37
C LEU A 425 -7.38 6.34 -23.35
N HIS A 426 -8.60 5.91 -23.05
CA HIS A 426 -9.53 6.57 -22.13
C HIS A 426 -9.80 5.71 -20.88
N ALA A 427 -10.51 6.29 -19.92
CA ALA A 427 -10.92 5.63 -18.68
C ALA A 427 -11.58 4.27 -18.95
N GLY A 428 -11.26 3.28 -18.13
CA GLY A 428 -11.66 1.88 -18.30
C GLY A 428 -10.68 1.03 -19.11
N SER A 429 -9.72 1.65 -19.83
CA SER A 429 -8.61 0.89 -20.45
C SER A 429 -7.76 0.23 -19.37
N ASP A 430 -7.43 -1.04 -19.55
CA ASP A 430 -6.61 -1.80 -18.61
C ASP A 430 -5.19 -1.97 -19.15
N LEU A 431 -4.21 -1.39 -18.47
CA LEU A 431 -2.88 -1.16 -19.00
C LEU A 431 -1.77 -1.65 -18.07
N ARG A 432 -0.60 -1.93 -18.66
CA ARG A 432 0.66 -1.85 -17.95
C ARG A 432 1.21 -0.42 -18.09
N VAL A 433 1.69 0.14 -17.01
CA VAL A 433 2.24 1.49 -16.98
C VAL A 433 3.63 1.50 -16.34
N LYS A 434 4.51 2.36 -16.87
CA LYS A 434 5.78 2.67 -16.22
C LYS A 434 5.53 3.34 -14.87
N VAL A 435 6.26 2.94 -13.84
CA VAL A 435 6.23 3.54 -12.50
C VAL A 435 7.54 4.29 -12.27
N ASN A 436 7.44 5.57 -11.93
CA ASN A 436 8.59 6.46 -11.77
C ASN A 436 9.14 6.43 -10.34
N ILE A 437 8.26 6.53 -9.34
CA ILE A 437 8.67 6.58 -7.93
C ILE A 437 7.94 5.46 -7.18
N VAL A 438 8.69 4.75 -6.35
CA VAL A 438 8.15 3.70 -5.51
C VAL A 438 8.48 3.97 -4.05
N GLY A 439 7.50 3.80 -3.16
CA GLY A 439 7.69 4.00 -1.73
C GLY A 439 7.19 2.83 -0.90
N SER A 440 7.85 2.59 0.23
CA SER A 440 7.39 1.64 1.24
C SER A 440 7.64 2.21 2.63
N GLN A 441 7.01 1.62 3.64
CA GLN A 441 7.19 1.96 5.03
C GLN A 441 7.34 0.68 5.88
N ASP A 442 7.75 0.81 7.12
CA ASP A 442 8.21 -0.32 7.93
C ASP A 442 7.15 -1.39 8.26
N THR A 443 5.85 -1.08 8.19
CA THR A 443 4.81 -2.10 8.36
C THR A 443 4.54 -2.91 7.09
N THR A 444 5.07 -2.48 5.94
CA THR A 444 4.96 -3.17 4.64
C THR A 444 6.33 -3.56 4.06
N GLY A 445 7.42 -2.89 4.45
CA GLY A 445 8.74 -3.05 3.87
C GLY A 445 9.30 -4.46 3.93
N LEU A 446 9.20 -5.13 5.09
CA LEU A 446 9.66 -6.52 5.20
C LEU A 446 8.81 -7.50 4.39
N MET A 447 7.52 -7.21 4.19
CA MET A 447 6.69 -7.99 3.28
C MET A 447 7.06 -7.71 1.83
N THR A 448 7.33 -6.44 1.48
CA THR A 448 7.84 -6.07 0.15
C THR A 448 9.14 -6.82 -0.14
N MET A 449 10.06 -6.89 0.82
CA MET A 449 11.29 -7.69 0.69
C MET A 449 10.97 -9.17 0.42
N GLN A 450 10.05 -9.77 1.18
CA GLN A 450 9.66 -11.16 0.97
C GLN A 450 9.03 -11.41 -0.41
N GLU A 451 8.23 -10.47 -0.92
CA GLU A 451 7.66 -10.55 -2.26
C GLU A 451 8.75 -10.41 -3.34
N LEU A 452 9.73 -9.52 -3.15
CA LEU A 452 10.91 -9.42 -4.02
C LEU A 452 11.72 -10.73 -4.01
N GLU A 453 11.94 -11.32 -2.85
CA GLU A 453 12.59 -12.62 -2.72
C GLU A 453 11.80 -13.73 -3.42
N ALA A 454 10.48 -13.71 -3.32
CA ALA A 454 9.60 -14.68 -3.99
C ALA A 454 9.61 -14.53 -5.53
N MET A 455 9.81 -13.31 -6.03
CA MET A 455 10.01 -13.00 -7.45
C MET A 455 11.48 -13.16 -7.87
N ALA A 456 12.38 -13.50 -6.95
CA ALA A 456 13.82 -13.60 -7.17
C ALA A 456 14.50 -12.30 -7.62
N ALA A 457 13.95 -11.15 -7.25
CA ALA A 457 14.57 -9.86 -7.53
C ALA A 457 15.81 -9.64 -6.64
N THR A 458 16.89 -9.20 -7.20
CA THR A 458 18.14 -8.85 -6.48
C THR A 458 18.49 -7.38 -6.58
N THR A 459 17.82 -6.66 -7.49
CA THR A 459 18.04 -5.22 -7.73
C THR A 459 16.70 -4.55 -8.06
N ILE A 460 16.65 -3.24 -7.91
CA ILE A 460 15.54 -2.44 -8.39
C ILE A 460 15.65 -2.27 -9.91
N SER A 461 14.53 -2.24 -10.59
CA SER A 461 14.45 -1.94 -12.01
C SER A 461 15.05 -0.56 -12.33
N PRO A 462 15.91 -0.43 -13.33
CA PRO A 462 16.47 0.88 -13.75
C PRO A 462 15.40 1.82 -14.34
N VAL A 463 14.19 1.34 -14.52
CA VAL A 463 13.04 2.17 -14.97
C VAL A 463 12.50 3.03 -13.84
N VAL A 464 12.72 2.67 -12.58
CA VAL A 464 12.30 3.43 -11.40
C VAL A 464 13.30 4.56 -11.16
N ASP A 465 12.82 5.81 -11.25
CA ASP A 465 13.65 7.01 -11.07
C ASP A 465 14.08 7.20 -9.59
N GLY A 466 13.26 6.71 -8.62
CA GLY A 466 13.59 6.72 -7.20
C GLY A 466 12.75 5.75 -6.38
N ALA A 467 13.38 5.10 -5.40
CA ALA A 467 12.71 4.19 -4.49
C ALA A 467 13.06 4.54 -3.04
N TYR A 468 12.02 4.72 -2.21
CA TYR A 468 12.13 5.17 -0.82
C TYR A 468 11.59 4.14 0.17
N GLN A 469 12.31 3.96 1.28
CA GLN A 469 11.85 3.17 2.42
C GLN A 469 11.85 4.02 3.69
N SER A 470 10.69 4.13 4.33
CA SER A 470 10.49 4.82 5.59
C SER A 470 10.36 3.86 6.78
N GLY A 471 10.69 4.35 7.97
CA GLY A 471 10.39 3.73 9.26
C GLY A 471 9.30 4.47 10.05
N CYS A 472 8.50 5.31 9.42
CA CYS A 472 7.63 6.28 10.10
C CYS A 472 6.49 5.68 10.93
N HIS A 473 6.17 4.40 10.76
CA HIS A 473 5.07 3.77 11.48
C HIS A 473 5.47 3.09 12.78
N THR A 474 6.59 2.37 12.80
CA THR A 474 6.99 1.58 13.97
C THR A 474 8.45 1.77 14.39
N ALA A 475 9.34 2.22 13.52
CA ALA A 475 10.76 2.35 13.85
C ALA A 475 11.03 3.43 14.92
N SER A 476 10.18 4.44 15.00
CA SER A 476 10.22 5.45 16.07
C SER A 476 9.71 4.94 17.42
N VAL A 477 9.01 3.80 17.44
CA VAL A 477 8.54 3.17 18.67
C VAL A 477 9.63 2.26 19.20
N TRP A 478 10.16 2.58 20.36
CA TRP A 478 11.15 1.77 21.05
C TRP A 478 10.54 0.53 21.74
N ASP A 479 9.48 -0.02 21.16
CA ASP A 479 8.97 -1.32 21.57
C ASP A 479 9.98 -2.40 21.15
N LYS A 480 10.36 -3.26 22.09
CA LYS A 480 11.26 -4.39 21.84
C LYS A 480 10.79 -5.26 20.67
N LYS A 481 9.49 -5.35 20.44
CA LYS A 481 8.89 -6.09 19.32
C LYS A 481 9.14 -5.43 17.96
N ALA A 482 9.06 -4.10 17.89
CA ALA A 482 9.37 -3.35 16.68
C ALA A 482 10.86 -3.36 16.36
N GLN A 483 11.71 -3.25 17.40
CA GLN A 483 13.17 -3.22 17.25
C GLN A 483 13.76 -4.48 16.60
N VAL A 484 13.13 -5.63 16.74
CA VAL A 484 13.57 -6.89 16.09
C VAL A 484 13.58 -6.77 14.56
N ASN A 485 12.72 -5.94 14.01
CA ASN A 485 12.56 -5.78 12.55
C ASN A 485 13.48 -4.69 11.97
N ILE A 486 13.95 -3.75 12.77
CA ILE A 486 14.80 -2.63 12.30
C ILE A 486 16.06 -3.13 11.57
N PRO A 487 16.87 -4.06 12.11
CA PRO A 487 18.06 -4.54 11.42
C PRO A 487 17.75 -5.21 10.07
N LYS A 488 16.61 -5.90 9.96
CA LYS A 488 16.18 -6.54 8.72
C LYS A 488 15.74 -5.49 7.69
N LEU A 489 15.03 -4.45 8.14
CA LEU A 489 14.62 -3.34 7.29
C LEU A 489 15.84 -2.57 6.78
N MET A 490 16.84 -2.29 7.66
CA MET A 490 18.10 -1.67 7.27
C MET A 490 18.87 -2.51 6.25
N LYS A 491 18.92 -3.83 6.46
CA LYS A 491 19.52 -4.74 5.49
C LYS A 491 18.80 -4.67 4.13
N PHE A 492 17.47 -4.69 4.12
CA PHE A 492 16.67 -4.54 2.90
C PHE A 492 16.99 -3.24 2.16
N MET A 493 17.07 -2.11 2.89
CA MET A 493 17.39 -0.83 2.29
C MET A 493 18.80 -0.79 1.68
N ASN A 494 19.77 -1.35 2.37
CA ASN A 494 21.15 -1.41 1.90
C ASN A 494 21.30 -2.35 0.70
N ASP A 495 20.70 -3.54 0.75
CA ASP A 495 20.81 -4.54 -0.32
C ASP A 495 20.22 -4.03 -1.65
N PHE A 496 19.15 -3.25 -1.58
CA PHE A 496 18.44 -2.71 -2.74
C PHE A 496 18.78 -1.24 -3.05
N GLY A 497 19.63 -0.58 -2.26
CA GLY A 497 20.02 0.82 -2.49
C GLY A 497 18.83 1.78 -2.37
N LEU A 498 17.88 1.52 -1.45
CA LEU A 498 16.69 2.35 -1.27
C LEU A 498 17.06 3.69 -0.62
N ILE A 499 16.42 4.76 -1.08
CA ILE A 499 16.54 6.08 -0.44
C ILE A 499 15.94 6.00 0.95
N THR A 500 16.62 6.57 1.94
CA THR A 500 16.23 6.55 3.35
C THR A 500 16.05 7.93 3.98
N GLY A 501 16.39 8.97 3.24
CA GLY A 501 16.36 10.36 3.69
C GLY A 501 17.50 10.75 4.63
N ARG A 502 17.98 9.82 5.47
CA ARG A 502 19.12 9.99 6.38
C ARG A 502 19.89 8.69 6.50
N ASP A 503 21.11 8.77 7.06
CA ASP A 503 21.95 7.59 7.29
C ASP A 503 21.20 6.58 8.18
N PRO A 504 20.91 5.36 7.69
CA PRO A 504 20.20 4.35 8.46
C PRO A 504 21.04 3.77 9.60
N ASP A 505 22.36 3.92 9.58
CA ASP A 505 23.25 3.54 10.68
C ASP A 505 23.24 4.58 11.79
N ASP A 506 22.62 5.75 11.58
CA ASP A 506 22.37 6.70 12.65
C ASP A 506 21.37 6.10 13.65
N LYS A 507 21.94 5.62 14.74
CA LYS A 507 21.24 4.98 15.86
C LYS A 507 20.08 5.80 16.42
N TYR A 508 20.11 7.11 16.23
CA TYR A 508 19.20 8.05 16.85
C TYR A 508 18.14 8.61 15.89
N HIS A 509 18.32 8.41 14.56
CA HIS A 509 17.42 8.91 13.52
C HIS A 509 16.98 7.76 12.59
N PRO A 510 16.22 6.78 13.09
CA PRO A 510 15.90 5.58 12.34
C PRO A 510 14.86 5.87 11.25
N MET A 511 15.18 6.74 10.29
CA MET A 511 14.39 6.93 9.05
C MET A 511 12.89 7.17 9.29
N THR A 512 12.56 7.97 10.31
CA THR A 512 11.16 8.15 10.74
C THR A 512 10.38 9.19 9.97
N ASP A 513 11.03 9.85 9.01
CA ASP A 513 10.38 10.80 8.12
C ASP A 513 9.14 10.22 7.46
N VAL A 514 8.03 10.95 7.51
CA VAL A 514 6.74 10.47 7.00
C VAL A 514 6.85 10.17 5.51
N ILE A 515 6.60 8.91 5.14
CA ILE A 515 6.74 8.38 3.78
C ILE A 515 6.12 9.32 2.74
N HIS A 516 4.91 9.83 2.98
CA HIS A 516 4.17 10.63 2.00
C HIS A 516 4.85 11.96 1.70
N LYS A 517 5.44 12.60 2.71
CA LYS A 517 6.18 13.87 2.53
C LYS A 517 7.44 13.65 1.71
N VAL A 518 8.20 12.62 2.02
CA VAL A 518 9.42 12.31 1.28
C VAL A 518 9.09 11.92 -0.16
N LEU A 519 8.07 11.07 -0.38
CA LEU A 519 7.64 10.72 -1.75
C LEU A 519 7.18 11.95 -2.54
N ASN A 520 6.51 12.91 -1.90
CA ASN A 520 6.13 14.15 -2.56
C ASN A 520 7.36 14.99 -2.97
N ASP A 521 8.40 15.01 -2.12
CA ASP A 521 9.67 15.68 -2.44
C ASP A 521 10.45 14.94 -3.55
N LEU A 522 10.44 13.61 -3.56
CA LEU A 522 11.08 12.79 -4.62
C LEU A 522 10.31 12.81 -5.94
N THR A 523 9.04 13.21 -5.95
CA THR A 523 8.26 13.35 -7.18
C THR A 523 8.61 14.69 -7.84
N VAL A 524 9.42 14.63 -8.87
CA VAL A 524 10.00 15.81 -9.54
C VAL A 524 9.52 16.02 -10.98
N ASP A 525 8.47 15.30 -11.36
CA ASP A 525 7.77 15.48 -12.64
C ASP A 525 6.26 15.27 -12.44
N ASP A 526 5.45 16.23 -12.88
CA ASP A 526 3.98 16.16 -12.81
C ASP A 526 3.35 15.14 -13.75
N TRP A 527 4.14 14.47 -14.57
CA TRP A 527 3.74 13.33 -15.42
C TRP A 527 4.05 11.97 -14.83
N SER A 528 4.53 11.91 -13.60
CA SER A 528 4.95 10.67 -12.95
C SER A 528 3.78 9.83 -12.47
N ILE A 529 3.98 8.50 -12.48
CA ILE A 529 3.15 7.54 -11.75
C ILE A 529 3.93 7.05 -10.54
N ILE A 530 3.30 7.14 -9.37
CA ILE A 530 3.88 6.82 -8.08
C ILE A 530 3.11 5.65 -7.44
N ILE A 531 3.82 4.66 -6.92
CA ILE A 531 3.25 3.54 -6.17
C ILE A 531 3.82 3.56 -4.75
N GLY A 532 2.97 3.54 -3.75
CA GLY A 532 3.42 3.52 -2.36
C GLY A 532 2.68 2.52 -1.49
N GLY A 533 3.41 1.89 -0.57
CA GLY A 533 2.91 0.87 0.35
C GLY A 533 2.06 1.43 1.50
N ASP A 534 1.32 2.49 1.26
CA ASP A 534 0.38 3.07 2.21
C ASP A 534 -0.83 3.69 1.49
N SER A 535 -2.00 3.65 2.14
CA SER A 535 -3.26 4.16 1.58
C SER A 535 -3.27 5.66 1.33
N HIS A 536 -2.46 6.45 2.06
CA HIS A 536 -2.30 7.89 1.90
C HIS A 536 -1.19 8.26 0.90
N THR A 537 -0.75 7.34 0.06
CA THR A 537 0.14 7.68 -1.05
C THR A 537 -0.61 8.52 -2.07
N ARG A 538 -0.55 9.83 -1.85
CA ARG A 538 -1.19 10.88 -2.65
C ARG A 538 -0.22 12.03 -2.76
N MET A 539 0.11 12.44 -3.98
CA MET A 539 1.13 13.47 -4.23
C MET A 539 0.52 14.69 -4.87
N SER A 540 1.13 15.84 -4.64
CA SER A 540 0.72 17.09 -5.29
C SER A 540 1.23 17.21 -6.73
N LYS A 541 2.17 16.35 -7.13
CA LYS A 541 2.73 16.23 -8.48
C LYS A 541 2.59 14.81 -8.97
N GLY A 542 2.22 14.61 -10.22
CA GLY A 542 1.93 13.29 -10.78
C GLY A 542 0.70 12.62 -10.18
N VAL A 543 0.48 11.36 -10.50
CA VAL A 543 -0.60 10.55 -9.95
C VAL A 543 -0.05 9.43 -9.07
N ALA A 544 -0.53 9.36 -7.83
CA ALA A 544 0.01 8.43 -6.83
C ALA A 544 -1.06 7.49 -6.30
N PHE A 545 -0.70 6.22 -6.21
CA PHE A 545 -1.59 5.15 -5.76
C PHE A 545 -1.04 4.46 -4.51
N GLY A 546 -1.89 4.36 -3.49
CA GLY A 546 -1.66 3.45 -2.39
C GLY A 546 -1.82 2.00 -2.86
N ALA A 547 -0.85 1.16 -2.52
CA ALA A 547 -0.77 -0.22 -2.96
C ALA A 547 -0.37 -1.17 -1.82
N ASP A 548 -0.57 -2.45 -2.04
CA ASP A 548 -0.07 -3.51 -1.17
C ASP A 548 1.43 -3.79 -1.41
N SER A 549 2.05 -4.53 -0.49
CA SER A 549 3.47 -4.87 -0.56
C SER A 549 3.85 -5.65 -1.82
N GLY A 550 2.93 -6.43 -2.37
CA GLY A 550 3.15 -7.19 -3.59
C GLY A 550 3.20 -6.31 -4.84
N THR A 551 2.26 -5.37 -4.96
CA THR A 551 2.26 -4.36 -6.03
C THR A 551 3.50 -3.46 -5.93
N VAL A 552 3.89 -3.06 -4.72
CA VAL A 552 5.13 -2.30 -4.48
C VAL A 552 6.35 -3.11 -4.92
N ALA A 553 6.43 -4.38 -4.53
CA ALA A 553 7.53 -5.26 -4.93
C ALA A 553 7.59 -5.46 -6.45
N LEU A 554 6.45 -5.65 -7.10
CA LEU A 554 6.38 -5.78 -8.56
C LEU A 554 6.87 -4.51 -9.26
N ALA A 555 6.44 -3.34 -8.78
CA ALA A 555 6.88 -2.06 -9.30
C ALA A 555 8.40 -1.86 -9.12
N LEU A 556 8.96 -2.23 -7.96
CA LEU A 556 10.41 -2.22 -7.72
C LEU A 556 11.15 -3.16 -8.67
N ALA A 557 10.67 -4.41 -8.81
CA ALA A 557 11.36 -5.43 -9.60
C ALA A 557 11.29 -5.18 -11.11
N THR A 558 10.20 -4.61 -11.62
CA THR A 558 9.95 -4.50 -13.06
C THR A 558 9.94 -3.06 -13.58
N GLY A 559 9.72 -2.08 -12.73
CA GLY A 559 9.45 -0.69 -13.09
C GLY A 559 8.05 -0.48 -13.66
N GLU A 560 7.15 -1.46 -13.50
CA GLU A 560 5.81 -1.44 -14.09
C GLU A 560 4.73 -1.83 -13.06
N ALA A 561 3.51 -1.34 -13.30
CA ALA A 561 2.30 -1.78 -12.61
C ALA A 561 1.18 -2.01 -13.63
N SER A 562 0.28 -2.95 -13.29
CA SER A 562 -0.94 -3.18 -14.11
C SER A 562 -2.13 -2.56 -13.40
N MET A 563 -2.83 -1.68 -14.09
CA MET A 563 -4.01 -1.03 -13.55
C MET A 563 -4.91 -0.44 -14.64
N PRO A 564 -6.23 -0.39 -14.41
CA PRO A 564 -7.10 0.35 -15.31
C PRO A 564 -6.90 1.86 -15.16
N ILE A 565 -7.11 2.61 -16.25
CA ILE A 565 -7.26 4.06 -16.19
C ILE A 565 -8.56 4.36 -15.43
N PRO A 566 -8.53 4.99 -14.25
CA PRO A 566 -9.75 5.31 -13.53
C PRO A 566 -10.49 6.47 -14.18
N GLU A 567 -11.82 6.54 -13.98
CA GLU A 567 -12.57 7.74 -14.26
C GLU A 567 -12.09 8.91 -13.39
N SER A 568 -12.22 10.13 -13.89
CA SER A 568 -11.85 11.36 -13.18
C SER A 568 -13.08 12.17 -12.78
N VAL A 569 -12.99 12.86 -11.65
CA VAL A 569 -13.92 13.91 -11.22
C VAL A 569 -13.15 15.23 -11.17
N LYS A 570 -13.64 16.23 -11.87
CA LYS A 570 -13.03 17.56 -11.90
C LYS A 570 -13.55 18.41 -10.73
N VAL A 571 -12.61 18.99 -9.98
CA VAL A 571 -12.91 19.93 -8.89
C VAL A 571 -12.27 21.27 -9.20
N THR A 572 -13.09 22.31 -9.22
CA THR A 572 -12.67 23.70 -9.39
C THR A 572 -13.19 24.57 -8.24
N PHE A 573 -12.74 25.79 -8.14
CA PHE A 573 -13.09 26.71 -7.06
C PHE A 573 -13.59 28.03 -7.62
N LYS A 574 -14.50 28.67 -6.89
CA LYS A 574 -14.95 30.04 -7.16
C LYS A 574 -15.00 30.85 -5.87
N GLY A 575 -15.02 32.19 -5.99
CA GLY A 575 -15.08 33.11 -4.85
C GLY A 575 -13.72 33.33 -4.21
N ALA A 576 -13.71 33.82 -2.98
CA ALA A 576 -12.50 34.15 -2.24
C ALA A 576 -12.54 33.56 -0.82
N LEU A 577 -11.43 32.94 -0.43
CA LEU A 577 -11.29 32.43 0.93
C LEU A 577 -11.06 33.59 1.90
N LYS A 578 -11.70 33.54 3.08
CA LYS A 578 -11.55 34.57 4.12
C LYS A 578 -10.19 34.45 4.80
N GLU A 579 -9.60 35.57 5.22
CA GLU A 579 -8.25 35.66 5.79
C GLU A 579 -8.04 34.77 7.04
N HIS A 580 -9.10 34.50 7.79
CA HIS A 580 -9.05 33.69 8.99
C HIS A 580 -9.26 32.18 8.72
N MET A 581 -9.29 31.76 7.46
CA MET A 581 -9.50 30.36 7.08
C MET A 581 -8.19 29.69 6.72
N ASP A 582 -8.02 28.48 7.18
CA ASP A 582 -6.92 27.60 6.78
C ASP A 582 -7.27 26.81 5.51
N PHE A 583 -6.29 26.42 4.75
CA PHE A 583 -6.53 25.63 3.52
C PHE A 583 -7.17 24.28 3.82
N ARG A 584 -6.90 23.69 4.99
CA ARG A 584 -7.56 22.45 5.40
C ARG A 584 -9.08 22.61 5.53
N ASP A 585 -9.57 23.77 5.92
CA ASP A 585 -11.01 24.02 5.97
C ASP A 585 -11.64 23.96 4.56
N VAL A 586 -10.90 24.42 3.53
CA VAL A 586 -11.32 24.26 2.13
C VAL A 586 -11.42 22.79 1.74
N VAL A 587 -10.48 21.96 2.19
CA VAL A 587 -10.47 20.52 1.91
C VAL A 587 -11.69 19.83 2.52
N HIS A 588 -12.00 20.13 3.77
CA HIS A 588 -13.19 19.60 4.44
C HIS A 588 -14.48 20.12 3.80
N ALA A 589 -14.55 21.42 3.49
CA ALA A 589 -15.70 22.01 2.81
C ALA A 589 -15.93 21.41 1.41
N THR A 590 -14.86 21.04 0.70
CA THR A 590 -14.97 20.33 -0.59
C THR A 590 -15.74 19.02 -0.44
N GLN A 591 -15.46 18.24 0.59
CA GLN A 591 -16.17 17.00 0.86
C GLN A 591 -17.63 17.25 1.23
N ALA A 592 -17.90 18.24 2.10
CA ALA A 592 -19.25 18.60 2.49
C ALA A 592 -20.08 19.09 1.28
N GLN A 593 -19.55 20.03 0.49
CA GLN A 593 -20.24 20.56 -0.69
C GLN A 593 -20.44 19.49 -1.78
N MET A 594 -19.55 18.49 -1.87
CA MET A 594 -19.73 17.36 -2.80
C MET A 594 -20.94 16.53 -2.39
N LEU A 595 -21.06 16.18 -1.11
CA LEU A 595 -22.20 15.40 -0.60
C LEU A 595 -23.51 16.17 -0.79
N ASP A 596 -23.52 17.49 -0.53
CA ASP A 596 -24.67 18.36 -0.78
C ASP A 596 -25.11 18.33 -2.24
N LYS A 597 -24.15 18.57 -3.12
CA LYS A 597 -24.42 18.69 -4.56
C LYS A 597 -24.98 17.41 -5.15
N PHE A 598 -24.51 16.25 -4.70
CA PHE A 598 -24.87 14.96 -5.26
C PHE A 598 -25.84 14.16 -4.38
N GLY A 599 -26.57 14.84 -3.47
CA GLY A 599 -27.66 14.23 -2.69
C GLY A 599 -27.19 13.11 -1.74
N GLY A 600 -25.98 13.24 -1.21
CA GLY A 600 -25.36 12.24 -0.33
C GLY A 600 -24.49 11.22 -1.06
N ASP A 601 -24.53 11.16 -2.39
CA ASP A 601 -23.68 10.24 -3.16
C ASP A 601 -22.23 10.72 -3.20
N ASN A 602 -21.30 9.84 -2.86
CA ASN A 602 -19.87 10.12 -2.95
C ASN A 602 -19.35 9.85 -4.36
N VAL A 603 -19.36 10.88 -5.21
CA VAL A 603 -18.88 10.78 -6.62
C VAL A 603 -17.36 10.57 -6.71
N PHE A 604 -16.60 10.77 -5.63
CA PHE A 604 -15.15 10.54 -5.61
C PHE A 604 -14.79 9.07 -5.44
N GLN A 605 -15.71 8.26 -4.91
CA GLN A 605 -15.42 6.87 -4.56
C GLN A 605 -14.88 6.05 -5.76
N GLY A 606 -13.67 5.52 -5.61
CA GLY A 606 -13.02 4.69 -6.62
C GLY A 606 -12.50 5.43 -7.87
N ARG A 607 -12.63 6.76 -7.91
CA ARG A 607 -12.23 7.63 -9.02
C ARG A 607 -11.00 8.46 -8.66
N ILE A 608 -10.46 9.17 -9.62
CA ILE A 608 -9.38 10.13 -9.40
C ILE A 608 -9.98 11.53 -9.30
N ILE A 609 -9.59 12.27 -8.27
CA ILE A 609 -9.94 13.68 -8.15
C ILE A 609 -8.89 14.51 -8.90
N GLU A 610 -9.33 15.18 -9.96
CA GLU A 610 -8.53 16.15 -10.69
C GLU A 610 -8.86 17.55 -10.16
N VAL A 611 -8.02 18.04 -9.23
CA VAL A 611 -8.26 19.32 -8.59
C VAL A 611 -7.49 20.43 -9.28
N HIS A 612 -8.21 21.45 -9.75
CA HIS A 612 -7.66 22.62 -10.41
C HIS A 612 -7.38 23.72 -9.37
N LEU A 613 -6.16 23.69 -8.84
CA LEU A 613 -5.70 24.68 -7.88
C LEU A 613 -5.16 25.93 -8.60
N GLY A 614 -5.54 27.09 -8.08
CA GLY A 614 -4.97 28.35 -8.52
C GLY A 614 -3.60 28.65 -7.89
N SER A 615 -3.40 29.89 -7.47
CA SER A 615 -2.22 30.26 -6.70
C SER A 615 -2.37 29.76 -5.26
N LEU A 616 -1.43 28.93 -4.83
CA LEU A 616 -1.41 28.30 -3.51
C LEU A 616 0.04 28.05 -3.13
N LEU A 617 0.35 28.06 -1.84
CA LEU A 617 1.64 27.58 -1.36
C LEU A 617 1.83 26.11 -1.75
N ALA A 618 2.98 25.81 -2.32
CA ALA A 618 3.25 24.48 -2.88
C ALA A 618 3.01 23.32 -1.88
N ASP A 619 3.40 23.50 -0.61
CA ASP A 619 3.18 22.51 0.45
C ASP A 619 1.70 22.30 0.77
N GLN A 620 0.83 23.31 0.57
CA GLN A 620 -0.61 23.22 0.84
C GLN A 620 -1.36 22.38 -0.22
N ALA A 621 -0.86 22.31 -1.45
CA ALA A 621 -1.44 21.43 -2.48
C ALA A 621 -1.46 19.97 -2.04
N PHE A 622 -0.42 19.56 -1.32
CA PHE A 622 -0.35 18.20 -0.76
C PHE A 622 -1.44 17.96 0.30
N THR A 623 -1.82 18.96 1.10
CA THR A 623 -2.90 18.84 2.10
C THR A 623 -4.21 18.41 1.45
N PHE A 624 -4.54 18.95 0.26
CA PHE A 624 -5.73 18.52 -0.47
C PHE A 624 -5.61 17.07 -0.94
N THR A 625 -4.52 16.75 -1.63
CA THR A 625 -4.37 15.42 -2.22
C THR A 625 -4.33 14.31 -1.16
N ASP A 626 -3.67 14.53 -0.05
CA ASP A 626 -3.55 13.55 1.04
C ASP A 626 -4.92 13.19 1.64
N TRP A 627 -5.80 14.18 1.87
CA TRP A 627 -7.15 13.95 2.39
C TRP A 627 -8.05 13.16 1.44
N THR A 628 -7.77 13.13 0.14
CA THR A 628 -8.61 12.40 -0.82
C THR A 628 -8.68 10.89 -0.57
N ALA A 629 -7.73 10.35 0.20
CA ALA A 629 -7.82 8.97 0.67
C ALA A 629 -9.03 8.75 1.60
N GLU A 630 -9.34 9.73 2.45
CA GLU A 630 -10.52 9.69 3.33
C GLU A 630 -11.81 10.01 2.57
N MET A 631 -11.73 10.69 1.43
CA MET A 631 -12.85 10.84 0.49
C MET A 631 -13.14 9.56 -0.31
N LYS A 632 -12.45 8.44 -0.05
CA LYS A 632 -12.51 7.17 -0.80
C LYS A 632 -12.08 7.27 -2.27
N ALA A 633 -11.39 8.33 -2.65
CA ALA A 633 -10.83 8.42 -4.00
C ALA A 633 -9.72 7.39 -4.21
N LYS A 634 -9.61 6.87 -5.43
CA LYS A 634 -8.52 5.94 -5.81
C LYS A 634 -7.17 6.64 -5.85
N ALA A 635 -7.17 7.88 -6.32
CA ALA A 635 -6.02 8.78 -6.33
C ALA A 635 -6.50 10.24 -6.46
N SER A 636 -5.56 11.16 -6.52
CA SER A 636 -5.81 12.56 -6.86
C SER A 636 -4.62 13.16 -7.60
N ILE A 637 -4.86 14.23 -8.29
CA ILE A 637 -3.84 15.00 -9.02
C ILE A 637 -4.17 16.49 -8.91
N CYS A 638 -3.14 17.30 -8.70
CA CYS A 638 -3.27 18.75 -8.75
C CYS A 638 -2.91 19.29 -10.13
N ILE A 639 -3.82 20.09 -10.68
CA ILE A 639 -3.54 20.93 -11.84
C ILE A 639 -3.09 22.28 -11.31
N SER A 640 -1.78 22.49 -11.30
CA SER A 640 -1.14 23.66 -10.72
C SER A 640 -0.81 24.72 -11.76
N GLN A 641 -0.81 25.98 -11.33
CA GLN A 641 -0.27 27.08 -12.15
C GLN A 641 1.24 26.90 -12.32
N PRO A 642 1.84 27.41 -13.42
CA PRO A 642 3.27 27.27 -13.70
C PRO A 642 4.17 27.68 -12.53
N ASP A 643 3.90 28.83 -11.91
CA ASP A 643 4.72 29.34 -10.80
C ASP A 643 4.64 28.46 -9.56
N THR A 644 3.44 27.96 -9.22
CA THR A 644 3.24 27.03 -8.10
C THR A 644 3.96 25.70 -8.33
N LEU A 645 3.93 25.19 -9.56
CA LEU A 645 4.64 23.95 -9.90
C LEU A 645 6.16 24.14 -9.83
N ILE A 646 6.68 25.25 -10.37
CA ILE A 646 8.11 25.59 -10.28
C ILE A 646 8.54 25.71 -8.81
N GLU A 647 7.79 26.45 -7.98
CA GLU A 647 8.05 26.55 -6.54
C GLU A 647 8.12 25.17 -5.88
N SER A 648 7.14 24.30 -6.17
CA SER A 648 7.11 22.94 -5.65
C SER A 648 8.34 22.12 -6.06
N LEU A 649 8.81 22.27 -7.29
CA LEU A 649 10.00 21.58 -7.79
C LEU A 649 11.29 22.13 -7.16
N GLU A 650 11.40 23.45 -6.96
CA GLU A 650 12.56 24.05 -6.30
C GLU A 650 12.63 23.65 -4.81
N ILE A 651 11.49 23.57 -4.11
CA ILE A 651 11.44 23.04 -2.74
C ILE A 651 11.89 21.58 -2.72
N ALA A 652 11.40 20.77 -3.63
CA ALA A 652 11.79 19.36 -3.76
C ALA A 652 13.30 19.22 -3.97
N LYS A 653 13.89 19.97 -4.88
CA LYS A 653 15.34 19.99 -5.12
C LYS A 653 16.13 20.36 -3.87
N SER A 654 15.69 21.41 -3.15
CA SER A 654 16.36 21.83 -1.91
C SER A 654 16.35 20.71 -0.86
N ARG A 655 15.23 20.02 -0.69
CA ARG A 655 15.10 18.90 0.25
C ARG A 655 15.88 17.68 -0.20
N ILE A 656 15.90 17.36 -1.49
CA ILE A 656 16.75 16.30 -2.06
C ILE A 656 18.23 16.61 -1.82
N GLN A 657 18.65 17.87 -1.96
CA GLN A 657 20.02 18.28 -1.67
C GLN A 657 20.37 18.06 -0.17
N ILE A 658 19.45 18.36 0.74
CA ILE A 658 19.64 18.06 2.18
C ILE A 658 19.80 16.54 2.39
N MET A 659 19.03 15.70 1.67
CA MET A 659 19.19 14.24 1.74
C MET A 659 20.57 13.80 1.23
N ILE A 660 21.06 14.38 0.14
CA ILE A 660 22.41 14.11 -0.38
C ILE A 660 23.49 14.46 0.66
N ASP A 661 23.35 15.60 1.32
CA ASP A 661 24.32 16.09 2.29
C ASP A 661 24.33 15.27 3.59
N LYS A 662 23.23 14.63 3.94
CA LYS A 662 23.01 13.87 5.18
C LYS A 662 22.77 12.38 4.97
N GLY A 663 22.66 11.95 3.74
CA GLY A 663 22.37 10.56 3.38
C GLY A 663 23.60 9.69 3.18
N MET A 664 23.38 8.49 2.68
CA MET A 664 24.41 7.52 2.34
C MET A 664 25.02 7.81 0.96
N ASP A 665 26.30 7.52 0.80
CA ASP A 665 27.01 7.75 -0.48
C ASP A 665 26.41 6.96 -1.64
N ASN A 666 25.88 5.75 -1.40
CA ASN A 666 25.24 4.92 -2.42
C ASN A 666 23.90 5.45 -2.95
N GLN A 667 23.31 6.46 -2.31
CA GLN A 667 22.06 7.08 -2.73
C GLN A 667 22.28 8.34 -3.59
N LYS A 668 23.48 8.90 -3.57
CA LYS A 668 23.80 10.20 -4.20
C LYS A 668 23.54 10.21 -5.71
N GLU A 669 23.85 9.13 -6.41
CA GLU A 669 23.64 9.05 -7.86
C GLU A 669 22.15 9.14 -8.22
N VAL A 670 21.31 8.39 -7.53
CA VAL A 670 19.85 8.41 -7.75
C VAL A 670 19.27 9.77 -7.39
N LEU A 671 19.66 10.36 -6.25
CA LEU A 671 19.19 11.66 -5.81
C LEU A 671 19.63 12.80 -6.75
N ASN A 672 20.86 12.75 -7.27
CA ASN A 672 21.32 13.69 -8.29
C ASN A 672 20.53 13.53 -9.59
N GLY A 673 20.20 12.31 -10.01
CA GLY A 673 19.34 12.05 -11.16
C GLY A 673 17.96 12.70 -11.00
N LEU A 674 17.37 12.65 -9.81
CA LEU A 674 16.09 13.34 -9.53
C LEU A 674 16.22 14.87 -9.62
N ILE A 675 17.33 15.45 -9.15
CA ILE A 675 17.60 16.90 -9.33
C ILE A 675 17.69 17.26 -10.81
N GLU A 676 18.38 16.46 -11.62
CA GLU A 676 18.49 16.69 -13.07
C GLU A 676 17.12 16.61 -13.77
N ILE A 677 16.24 15.68 -13.37
CA ILE A 677 14.86 15.59 -13.87
C ILE A 677 14.10 16.86 -13.50
N ALA A 678 14.21 17.33 -12.25
CA ALA A 678 13.56 18.54 -11.77
C ALA A 678 14.03 19.78 -12.54
N ASP A 679 15.35 19.94 -12.74
CA ASP A 679 15.94 21.05 -13.49
C ASP A 679 15.41 21.09 -14.92
N LYS A 680 15.43 19.94 -15.59
CA LYS A 680 14.89 19.83 -16.95
C LYS A 680 13.40 20.17 -17.00
N ARG A 681 12.63 19.74 -15.98
CA ARG A 681 11.20 20.04 -15.91
C ARG A 681 10.94 21.53 -15.70
N ILE A 682 11.67 22.19 -14.80
CA ILE A 682 11.60 23.63 -14.52
C ILE A 682 11.95 24.43 -15.79
N ASP A 683 13.03 24.06 -16.46
CA ASP A 683 13.47 24.74 -17.69
C ASP A 683 12.44 24.59 -18.82
N GLY A 684 11.85 23.41 -18.96
CA GLY A 684 10.79 23.17 -19.94
C GLY A 684 9.54 23.99 -19.66
N ILE A 685 9.16 24.18 -18.39
CA ILE A 685 8.04 25.05 -18.00
C ILE A 685 8.37 26.52 -18.28
N ARG A 686 9.55 26.99 -17.87
CA ARG A 686 10.01 28.40 -18.06
C ARG A 686 10.14 28.77 -19.54
N SER A 687 10.61 27.85 -20.37
CA SER A 687 10.72 28.06 -21.82
C SER A 687 9.38 27.91 -22.56
N GLY A 688 8.38 27.32 -21.94
CA GLY A 688 7.11 26.96 -22.59
C GLY A 688 7.20 25.74 -23.51
N GLU A 689 8.36 25.05 -23.58
CA GLU A 689 8.54 23.85 -24.38
C GLU A 689 7.72 22.69 -23.84
N THR A 690 7.65 22.53 -22.52
CA THR A 690 6.85 21.52 -21.85
C THR A 690 6.00 22.16 -20.76
N PRO A 691 4.84 22.73 -21.08
CA PRO A 691 3.98 23.40 -20.10
C PRO A 691 3.52 22.43 -19.01
N PRO A 692 3.03 22.94 -17.86
CA PRO A 692 2.41 22.10 -16.84
C PRO A 692 1.31 21.22 -17.44
N LEU A 693 1.11 20.07 -16.80
CA LEU A 693 0.04 19.15 -17.19
C LEU A 693 -1.33 19.82 -17.07
N THR A 694 -2.08 19.78 -18.14
CA THR A 694 -3.46 20.28 -18.20
C THR A 694 -4.34 19.30 -19.01
N PRO A 695 -5.62 19.16 -18.69
CA PRO A 695 -6.55 18.39 -19.52
C PRO A 695 -6.81 19.07 -20.86
N ASP A 696 -7.37 18.33 -21.80
CA ASP A 696 -7.91 18.91 -23.04
C ASP A 696 -9.22 19.65 -22.76
N LEU A 697 -9.52 20.67 -23.56
CA LEU A 697 -10.74 21.47 -23.39
C LEU A 697 -12.04 20.67 -23.48
N ASN A 698 -12.03 19.59 -24.27
CA ASN A 698 -13.16 18.69 -24.46
C ASN A 698 -12.97 17.35 -23.75
N ALA A 699 -12.18 17.32 -22.67
CA ALA A 699 -12.06 16.15 -21.81
C ALA A 699 -13.40 15.81 -21.16
N SER A 700 -13.69 14.53 -21.03
CA SER A 700 -14.91 14.04 -20.39
C SER A 700 -14.64 13.55 -18.98
N TYR A 701 -15.44 14.03 -18.03
CA TYR A 701 -15.35 13.68 -16.62
C TYR A 701 -16.59 12.90 -16.18
N HIS A 702 -16.42 11.99 -15.20
CA HIS A 702 -17.55 11.33 -14.55
C HIS A 702 -18.50 12.34 -13.90
N ALA A 703 -17.91 13.34 -13.23
CA ALA A 703 -18.63 14.46 -12.64
C ALA A 703 -17.72 15.70 -12.59
N GLU A 704 -18.34 16.86 -12.53
CA GLU A 704 -17.65 18.13 -12.32
C GLU A 704 -18.30 18.88 -11.16
N MET A 705 -17.48 19.45 -10.28
CA MET A 705 -17.97 20.31 -9.20
C MET A 705 -17.15 21.59 -9.06
N VAL A 706 -17.85 22.61 -8.57
CA VAL A 706 -17.25 23.90 -8.23
C VAL A 706 -17.45 24.09 -6.74
N VAL A 707 -16.36 24.21 -6.00
CA VAL A 707 -16.36 24.52 -4.57
C VAL A 707 -16.54 26.03 -4.40
N ASP A 708 -17.53 26.44 -3.66
CA ASP A 708 -17.81 27.84 -3.36
C ASP A 708 -17.05 28.26 -2.10
N LEU A 709 -16.03 29.12 -2.27
CA LEU A 709 -15.22 29.59 -1.16
C LEU A 709 -15.92 30.70 -0.36
N ASP A 710 -16.84 31.43 -0.97
CA ASP A 710 -17.54 32.56 -0.32
C ASP A 710 -18.43 32.10 0.83
N ILE A 711 -18.92 30.85 0.77
CA ILE A 711 -19.76 30.26 1.82
C ILE A 711 -18.97 29.58 2.95
N ILE A 712 -17.64 29.51 2.84
CA ILE A 712 -16.79 28.95 3.90
C ILE A 712 -16.51 30.08 4.91
N ASP A 713 -17.33 30.16 5.94
CA ASP A 713 -17.30 31.25 6.92
C ASP A 713 -16.57 30.92 8.21
N GLU A 714 -16.45 29.63 8.51
CA GLU A 714 -15.92 29.09 9.75
C GLU A 714 -15.00 27.88 9.51
N PRO A 715 -14.04 27.63 10.41
CA PRO A 715 -13.27 26.39 10.37
C PRO A 715 -14.16 25.16 10.42
N MET A 716 -13.72 24.12 9.71
CA MET A 716 -14.44 22.86 9.61
C MET A 716 -13.83 21.80 10.54
N ILE A 717 -14.67 21.10 11.25
CA ILE A 717 -14.29 19.95 12.10
C ILE A 717 -14.90 18.69 11.51
N ALA A 718 -14.06 17.73 11.17
CA ALA A 718 -14.52 16.40 10.77
C ALA A 718 -14.58 15.48 11.99
N ASP A 719 -15.73 14.84 12.17
CA ASP A 719 -16.00 13.88 13.25
C ASP A 719 -16.14 12.48 12.63
N PRO A 720 -15.05 11.72 12.49
CA PRO A 720 -15.09 10.41 11.86
C PRO A 720 -15.81 9.35 12.71
N ASP A 721 -16.15 9.66 13.96
CA ASP A 721 -16.73 8.74 14.93
C ASP A 721 -18.25 8.77 14.98
N VAL A 722 -18.89 9.85 14.53
CA VAL A 722 -20.35 10.05 14.61
C VAL A 722 -21.15 8.88 14.06
N HIS A 723 -20.61 8.14 13.09
CA HIS A 723 -21.33 7.04 12.47
C HIS A 723 -20.50 5.74 12.36
N ASN A 724 -19.62 5.50 13.34
CA ASN A 724 -18.78 4.29 13.32
C ASN A 724 -19.56 2.97 13.29
N ASN A 725 -20.83 2.98 13.69
CA ASN A 725 -21.75 1.84 13.67
C ASN A 725 -22.64 1.80 12.42
N ASP A 726 -22.69 2.88 11.63
CA ASP A 726 -23.50 2.96 10.41
C ASP A 726 -22.66 3.55 9.27
N ILE A 727 -22.07 2.65 8.53
CA ILE A 727 -21.14 2.98 7.42
C ILE A 727 -21.84 3.74 6.30
N SER A 728 -23.15 3.57 6.13
CA SER A 728 -23.92 4.31 5.14
C SER A 728 -23.92 5.82 5.42
N LYS A 729 -23.71 6.21 6.69
CA LYS A 729 -23.72 7.58 7.16
C LYS A 729 -22.33 8.21 7.33
N ARG A 730 -21.23 7.47 7.18
CA ARG A 730 -19.85 7.97 7.32
C ARG A 730 -19.48 9.15 6.41
N TYR A 731 -20.27 9.45 5.41
CA TYR A 731 -20.06 10.48 4.41
C TYR A 731 -21.25 11.42 4.27
N THR A 732 -22.09 11.53 5.30
CA THR A 732 -23.17 12.50 5.37
C THR A 732 -22.66 13.84 5.90
N HIS A 733 -23.48 14.91 5.76
CA HIS A 733 -23.23 16.24 6.32
C HIS A 733 -22.89 16.24 7.80
N ASP A 734 -23.34 15.22 8.54
CA ASP A 734 -23.12 15.10 9.97
C ASP A 734 -21.68 14.81 10.37
N VAL A 735 -20.83 14.40 9.44
CA VAL A 735 -19.41 14.08 9.70
C VAL A 735 -18.51 15.32 9.64
N ILE A 736 -18.90 16.35 8.89
CA ILE A 736 -18.12 17.60 8.76
C ILE A 736 -19.03 18.76 9.19
N ARG A 737 -18.62 19.47 10.24
CA ARG A 737 -19.41 20.52 10.87
C ARG A 737 -18.59 21.79 11.02
N GLU A 738 -19.27 22.92 11.00
CA GLU A 738 -18.67 24.22 11.30
C GLU A 738 -18.28 24.31 12.80
N LEU A 739 -17.26 25.11 13.10
CA LEU A 739 -16.78 25.31 14.47
C LEU A 739 -17.87 25.75 15.43
N SER A 740 -18.77 26.63 15.00
CA SER A 740 -19.89 27.17 15.82
C SER A 740 -20.85 26.06 16.27
N TYR A 741 -20.95 24.94 15.58
CA TYR A 741 -21.78 23.80 16.01
C TYR A 741 -21.45 23.34 17.45
N TYR A 742 -20.18 23.42 17.83
CA TYR A 742 -19.71 22.99 19.15
C TYR A 742 -19.87 24.08 20.24
N GLU A 743 -20.22 25.29 19.87
CA GLU A 743 -20.50 26.45 20.77
C GLU A 743 -19.42 26.70 21.83
N GLY A 744 -18.17 26.25 21.58
CA GLY A 744 -17.08 26.32 22.55
C GLY A 744 -17.25 25.42 23.78
N ASN A 745 -18.10 24.38 23.71
CA ASN A 745 -18.48 23.54 24.85
C ASN A 745 -17.95 22.10 24.78
N LYS A 746 -17.29 21.70 23.69
CA LYS A 746 -16.74 20.35 23.57
C LYS A 746 -15.39 20.30 24.27
N ASP A 747 -15.27 19.53 25.34
CA ASP A 747 -14.02 19.31 26.05
C ASP A 747 -13.00 18.59 25.14
N ILE A 748 -11.74 18.98 25.26
CA ILE A 748 -10.62 18.40 24.52
C ILE A 748 -9.55 17.99 25.53
N ASP A 749 -9.21 16.70 25.53
CA ASP A 749 -8.27 16.10 26.47
C ASP A 749 -6.85 16.01 25.89
N LEU A 750 -6.72 15.99 24.55
CA LEU A 750 -5.43 15.94 23.86
C LEU A 750 -5.50 16.66 22.51
N GLY A 751 -4.61 17.60 22.28
CA GLY A 751 -4.35 18.21 20.99
C GLY A 751 -3.15 17.56 20.28
N PHE A 752 -3.24 17.33 18.97
CA PHE A 752 -2.14 16.79 18.19
C PHE A 752 -1.97 17.54 16.87
N VAL A 753 -0.80 18.14 16.66
CA VAL A 753 -0.37 18.74 15.38
C VAL A 753 0.73 17.91 14.80
N GLY A 754 0.45 17.17 13.72
CA GLY A 754 1.43 16.25 13.13
C GLY A 754 0.85 15.39 12.03
N SER A 755 1.58 14.32 11.67
CA SER A 755 1.19 13.37 10.63
C SER A 755 1.43 13.88 9.20
N CYS A 756 0.91 13.19 8.18
CA CYS A 756 1.18 13.49 6.79
C CYS A 756 0.61 14.83 6.31
N MET A 757 -0.53 15.28 6.83
CA MET A 757 -1.13 16.54 6.38
C MET A 757 -0.39 17.80 6.85
N VAL A 758 0.41 17.71 7.90
CA VAL A 758 1.16 18.87 8.40
C VAL A 758 2.31 19.22 7.46
N HIS A 759 2.51 20.50 7.24
CA HIS A 759 3.61 21.03 6.46
C HIS A 759 4.36 22.12 7.27
N LYS A 760 5.45 22.68 6.71
CA LYS A 760 6.23 23.72 7.39
C LYS A 760 5.37 24.91 7.82
N GLY A 761 4.43 25.32 6.97
CA GLY A 761 3.50 26.42 7.25
C GLY A 761 2.66 26.20 8.50
N ASP A 762 2.17 24.97 8.75
CA ASP A 762 1.41 24.64 9.96
C ASP A 762 2.23 24.86 11.23
N LEU A 763 3.48 24.42 11.23
CA LEU A 763 4.37 24.60 12.37
C LEU A 763 4.72 26.07 12.60
N LYS A 764 4.81 26.87 11.53
CA LYS A 764 4.92 28.35 11.62
C LYS A 764 3.65 28.97 12.20
N ILE A 765 2.47 28.43 11.87
CA ILE A 765 1.20 28.89 12.47
C ILE A 765 1.23 28.65 13.98
N VAL A 766 1.65 27.44 14.42
CA VAL A 766 1.81 27.13 15.87
C VAL A 766 2.75 28.16 16.52
N SER A 767 3.94 28.37 15.95
CA SER A 767 4.95 29.32 16.46
C SER A 767 4.38 30.74 16.57
N ARG A 768 3.70 31.23 15.54
CA ARG A 768 3.13 32.57 15.49
C ARG A 768 1.94 32.75 16.43
N MET A 769 1.05 31.75 16.57
CA MET A 769 -0.03 31.78 17.54
C MET A 769 0.50 31.88 18.97
N LEU A 770 1.48 31.06 19.33
CA LEU A 770 2.11 31.11 20.64
C LEU A 770 2.73 32.48 20.92
N LYS A 771 3.41 33.06 19.94
CA LYS A 771 4.01 34.40 20.05
C LYS A 771 2.93 35.47 20.23
N ASN A 772 1.89 35.49 19.41
CA ASN A 772 0.81 36.48 19.51
C ASN A 772 0.09 36.42 20.86
N LEU A 773 -0.18 35.21 21.34
CA LEU A 773 -0.80 35.02 22.64
C LEU A 773 0.13 35.43 23.78
N GLU A 774 1.41 35.13 23.67
CA GLU A 774 2.40 35.60 24.66
C GLU A 774 2.50 37.14 24.72
N ASP A 775 2.53 37.78 23.57
CA ASP A 775 2.63 39.25 23.46
C ASP A 775 1.36 39.93 24.03
N THR A 776 0.22 39.28 23.97
CA THR A 776 -1.07 39.85 24.44
C THR A 776 -1.46 39.47 25.87
N GLN A 777 -1.14 38.25 26.28
CA GLN A 777 -1.63 37.66 27.54
C GLN A 777 -0.51 37.21 28.51
N GLY A 778 0.76 37.34 28.09
CA GLY A 778 1.90 36.77 28.79
C GLY A 778 2.07 35.27 28.49
N LYS A 779 2.84 34.57 29.32
CA LYS A 779 3.19 33.16 29.07
C LYS A 779 1.94 32.32 28.86
N VAL A 780 1.81 31.69 27.70
CA VAL A 780 0.69 30.80 27.34
C VAL A 780 0.66 29.60 28.27
N LYS A 781 -0.53 29.24 28.74
CA LYS A 781 -0.80 28.03 29.51
C LYS A 781 -1.69 27.11 28.71
N PHE A 782 -1.45 25.84 28.79
CA PHE A 782 -2.26 24.80 28.19
C PHE A 782 -3.23 24.23 29.24
N ASN A 783 -4.48 24.03 28.87
CA ASN A 783 -5.49 23.36 29.69
C ASN A 783 -5.68 21.88 29.25
N ALA A 784 -5.17 21.53 28.08
CA ALA A 784 -4.96 20.15 27.64
C ALA A 784 -3.56 20.02 27.04
N PRO A 785 -2.93 18.84 27.07
CA PRO A 785 -1.63 18.62 26.41
C PRO A 785 -1.73 18.86 24.90
N LEU A 786 -0.65 19.39 24.32
CA LEU A 786 -0.49 19.58 22.90
C LEU A 786 0.76 18.87 22.41
N VAL A 787 0.62 17.83 21.61
CA VAL A 787 1.75 17.16 20.94
C VAL A 787 1.96 17.79 19.57
N VAL A 788 3.17 18.21 19.27
CA VAL A 788 3.56 18.82 17.99
C VAL A 788 4.70 18.03 17.39
N THR A 789 4.55 17.60 16.15
CA THR A 789 5.59 16.87 15.43
C THR A 789 5.71 17.38 13.99
N ALA A 790 6.95 17.61 13.55
CA ALA A 790 7.21 17.85 12.15
C ALA A 790 7.11 16.53 11.35
N PRO A 791 6.67 16.55 10.11
CA PRO A 791 6.59 15.32 9.31
C PRO A 791 7.95 14.80 8.88
N THR A 792 8.97 15.66 8.78
CA THR A 792 10.34 15.28 8.39
C THR A 792 11.40 16.11 9.13
N TYR A 793 12.58 15.54 9.27
CA TYR A 793 13.74 16.27 9.81
C TYR A 793 14.19 17.44 8.93
N ASN A 794 13.99 17.35 7.62
CA ASN A 794 14.28 18.46 6.71
C ASN A 794 13.46 19.71 7.06
N ILE A 795 12.18 19.53 7.41
CA ILE A 795 11.31 20.63 7.86
C ILE A 795 11.78 21.19 9.21
N ILE A 796 12.25 20.35 10.14
CA ILE A 796 12.85 20.83 11.39
C ILE A 796 14.09 21.69 11.11
N ASP A 797 14.97 21.25 10.21
CA ASP A 797 16.15 22.01 9.84
C ASP A 797 15.81 23.35 9.18
N GLU A 798 14.80 23.38 8.30
CA GLU A 798 14.28 24.62 7.71
C GLU A 798 13.73 25.57 8.79
N LEU A 799 12.93 25.09 9.74
CA LEU A 799 12.38 25.89 10.84
C LEU A 799 13.46 26.42 11.80
N LYS A 800 14.49 25.63 12.08
CA LYS A 800 15.66 26.07 12.85
C LYS A 800 16.39 27.20 12.12
N ALA A 801 16.60 27.06 10.81
CA ALA A 801 17.27 28.07 10.00
C ALA A 801 16.47 29.40 9.91
N GLU A 802 15.14 29.31 9.96
CA GLU A 802 14.24 30.44 9.91
C GLU A 802 13.92 31.07 11.28
N GLY A 803 14.32 30.41 12.40
CA GLY A 803 14.09 30.87 13.78
C GLY A 803 12.70 30.56 14.35
N ASP A 804 11.81 29.92 13.60
CA ASP A 804 10.47 29.51 14.08
C ASP A 804 10.54 28.35 15.09
N TRP A 805 11.58 27.52 15.00
CA TRP A 805 11.79 26.39 15.92
C TRP A 805 12.04 26.81 17.38
N ASP A 806 12.70 27.95 17.59
CA ASP A 806 13.02 28.46 18.94
C ASP A 806 11.75 28.73 19.79
N MET A 807 10.68 29.22 19.15
CA MET A 807 9.42 29.47 19.82
C MET A 807 8.74 28.14 20.19
N LEU A 808 8.77 27.15 19.31
CA LEU A 808 8.24 25.81 19.61
C LEU A 808 9.03 25.16 20.76
N GLN A 809 10.36 25.25 20.74
CA GLN A 809 11.22 24.72 21.78
C GLN A 809 10.98 25.40 23.13
N LYS A 810 10.73 26.72 23.15
CA LYS A 810 10.44 27.49 24.36
C LYS A 810 9.20 27.00 25.11
N TYR A 811 8.19 26.55 24.37
CA TYR A 811 6.93 26.06 24.93
C TYR A 811 6.89 24.55 25.15
N SER A 812 7.87 23.80 24.62
CA SER A 812 7.97 22.38 24.88
C SER A 812 8.33 22.12 26.35
N GLY A 813 7.62 21.24 27.02
CA GLY A 813 7.88 20.81 28.40
C GLY A 813 9.20 20.06 28.56
N PHE A 814 9.78 19.60 27.44
CA PHE A 814 11.05 18.89 27.39
C PHE A 814 11.96 19.54 26.34
N GLU A 815 13.26 19.49 26.60
CA GLU A 815 14.25 19.77 25.55
C GLU A 815 14.09 18.71 24.45
N PHE A 816 13.91 19.17 23.21
CA PHE A 816 13.89 18.28 22.06
C PHE A 816 15.29 17.69 21.90
N ASP A 817 15.43 16.41 22.25
CA ASP A 817 16.68 15.68 22.11
C ASP A 817 16.52 14.66 20.97
N ASP A 818 17.12 14.99 19.84
CA ASP A 818 17.18 14.09 18.67
C ASP A 818 17.81 12.74 19.02
N ASN A 819 18.63 12.69 20.09
CA ASN A 819 19.42 11.53 20.45
C ASN A 819 18.81 10.70 21.59
N ALA A 820 17.77 11.20 22.25
CA ALA A 820 17.15 10.44 23.32
C ALA A 820 16.40 9.21 22.79
N PRO A 821 16.69 7.99 23.30
CA PRO A 821 15.84 6.85 22.97
C PRO A 821 14.45 7.11 23.52
N LYS A 822 13.43 7.01 22.65
CA LYS A 822 12.04 7.00 23.13
C LYS A 822 11.77 5.74 23.94
N GLY A 823 11.08 5.91 25.05
CA GLY A 823 10.47 4.81 25.80
C GLY A 823 9.27 4.21 25.05
N ALA A 824 8.42 3.49 25.75
CA ALA A 824 7.11 3.10 25.27
C ALA A 824 6.30 4.33 24.86
N ALA A 825 5.27 4.14 23.99
CA ALA A 825 4.35 5.19 23.61
C ALA A 825 3.89 5.95 24.87
N ARG A 826 3.91 7.28 24.78
CA ARG A 826 3.49 8.13 25.88
C ARG A 826 1.98 8.02 26.05
N THR A 827 1.55 7.69 27.23
CA THR A 827 0.12 7.58 27.61
C THR A 827 -0.26 8.55 28.70
N GLU A 828 0.72 9.18 29.37
CA GLU A 828 0.50 10.17 30.42
C GLU A 828 1.06 11.52 29.97
N TYR A 829 0.22 12.54 29.98
CA TYR A 829 0.57 13.87 29.57
C TYR A 829 0.23 14.86 30.68
N GLU A 830 1.13 15.81 30.91
CA GLU A 830 0.81 17.04 31.65
C GLU A 830 0.27 18.11 30.69
N ASN A 831 -0.45 19.08 31.22
CA ASN A 831 -1.02 20.19 30.44
C ASN A 831 0.08 21.15 29.95
N MET A 832 0.84 20.70 28.94
CA MET A 832 1.91 21.45 28.31
C MET A 832 2.05 21.03 26.83
N MET A 833 2.91 21.73 26.10
CA MET A 833 3.27 21.31 24.74
C MET A 833 4.44 20.33 24.78
N TYR A 834 4.41 19.39 23.84
CA TYR A 834 5.46 18.38 23.63
C TYR A 834 5.92 18.44 22.18
N LEU A 835 7.22 18.61 21.96
CA LEU A 835 7.83 18.39 20.66
C LEU A 835 8.24 16.94 20.52
N GLU A 836 7.79 16.29 19.45
CA GLU A 836 8.07 14.88 19.20
C GLU A 836 8.79 14.68 17.85
N ARG A 837 9.48 13.56 17.71
CA ARG A 837 10.21 13.20 16.50
C ARG A 837 9.28 13.04 15.31
N PRO A 838 9.79 13.26 14.08
CA PRO A 838 9.07 12.92 12.87
C PRO A 838 8.56 11.48 12.88
N GLY A 839 7.40 11.26 12.27
CA GLY A 839 6.74 9.97 12.19
C GLY A 839 5.23 10.10 12.06
N CYS A 840 4.54 8.99 11.87
CA CYS A 840 3.08 8.96 11.81
C CYS A 840 2.41 9.13 13.17
N ASN A 841 3.15 8.93 14.24
CA ASN A 841 2.77 9.25 15.63
C ASN A 841 1.34 8.81 16.00
N LEU A 842 0.52 9.76 16.46
CA LEU A 842 -0.86 9.53 16.90
C LEU A 842 -1.73 8.89 15.80
N CYS A 843 -1.55 9.26 14.54
CA CYS A 843 -2.32 8.71 13.42
C CYS A 843 -2.22 7.17 13.32
N MET A 844 -1.09 6.60 13.71
CA MET A 844 -0.91 5.16 13.82
C MET A 844 -1.26 4.58 15.20
N GLY A 845 -1.37 5.42 16.24
CA GLY A 845 -1.58 4.99 17.61
C GLY A 845 -0.41 4.17 18.18
N ASN A 846 0.80 4.39 17.65
CA ASN A 846 1.98 3.60 18.02
C ASN A 846 2.96 4.37 18.91
N GLN A 847 3.13 5.65 18.67
CA GLN A 847 4.09 6.51 19.38
C GLN A 847 3.44 7.32 20.49
N GLU A 848 2.25 7.84 20.19
CA GLU A 848 1.42 8.62 21.11
C GLU A 848 0.07 7.93 21.26
N LYS A 849 -0.45 7.94 22.47
CA LYS A 849 -1.75 7.34 22.81
C LYS A 849 -2.53 8.27 23.71
N ALA A 850 -3.82 8.22 23.58
CA ALA A 850 -4.78 8.87 24.47
C ALA A 850 -5.26 7.88 25.54
N GLU A 851 -5.78 8.40 26.63
CA GLU A 851 -6.44 7.61 27.66
C GLU A 851 -7.86 7.24 27.23
N LYS A 852 -8.42 6.27 27.97
CA LYS A 852 -9.78 5.82 27.73
C LYS A 852 -10.78 6.89 28.14
N GLY A 853 -11.58 7.31 27.20
CA GLY A 853 -12.60 8.35 27.39
C GLY A 853 -12.20 9.71 26.87
N ASP A 854 -10.93 9.87 26.46
CA ASP A 854 -10.42 11.13 25.94
C ASP A 854 -11.08 11.52 24.62
N THR A 855 -11.28 12.83 24.46
CA THR A 855 -11.56 13.47 23.18
C THR A 855 -10.27 14.06 22.63
N VAL A 856 -9.83 13.54 21.48
CA VAL A 856 -8.61 13.97 20.80
C VAL A 856 -8.96 14.89 19.65
N MET A 857 -8.35 16.07 19.58
CA MET A 857 -8.43 16.96 18.41
C MET A 857 -7.10 16.97 17.68
N ALA A 858 -7.10 16.66 16.38
CA ALA A 858 -5.88 16.43 15.64
C ALA A 858 -5.89 17.00 14.23
N THR A 859 -4.70 17.27 13.72
CA THR A 859 -4.46 17.52 12.29
C THR A 859 -4.25 16.24 11.47
N SER A 860 -4.38 15.06 12.06
CA SER A 860 -4.23 13.78 11.38
C SER A 860 -5.20 13.63 10.21
N THR A 861 -4.86 12.78 9.25
CA THR A 861 -5.79 12.42 8.18
C THR A 861 -6.80 11.38 8.62
N ARG A 862 -6.35 10.41 9.42
CA ARG A 862 -7.16 9.27 9.83
C ARG A 862 -7.10 9.08 11.32
N LEU A 863 -8.18 9.45 11.98
CA LEU A 863 -8.48 8.99 13.32
C LEU A 863 -9.91 8.46 13.32
N PHE A 864 -10.12 7.31 13.92
CA PHE A 864 -11.45 6.76 14.18
C PHE A 864 -11.50 6.27 15.62
N GLN A 865 -12.68 6.14 16.15
CA GLN A 865 -12.93 5.81 17.54
C GLN A 865 -12.07 4.62 18.02
N GLY A 866 -11.37 4.82 19.12
CA GLY A 866 -10.50 3.82 19.72
C GLY A 866 -9.20 3.54 18.99
N ARG A 867 -8.85 4.28 17.92
CA ARG A 867 -7.58 4.07 17.22
C ARG A 867 -6.37 4.43 18.08
N VAL A 868 -6.49 5.47 18.87
CA VAL A 868 -5.38 6.01 19.67
C VAL A 868 -5.41 5.57 21.13
N VAL A 869 -6.40 4.79 21.53
CA VAL A 869 -6.57 4.26 22.89
C VAL A 869 -6.01 2.85 22.99
N GLU A 870 -5.35 2.52 24.10
CA GLU A 870 -4.66 1.23 24.28
C GLU A 870 -5.60 0.02 24.44
N ASP A 871 -6.86 0.26 24.83
CA ASP A 871 -7.84 -0.80 25.12
C ASP A 871 -8.53 -1.30 23.85
N SER A 872 -8.79 -2.61 23.81
CA SER A 872 -9.57 -3.27 22.76
C SER A 872 -11.03 -2.81 22.67
N ASP A 873 -11.49 -2.05 23.64
CA ASP A 873 -12.84 -1.49 23.69
C ASP A 873 -12.91 -0.15 22.94
N ARG A 874 -12.95 -0.25 21.61
CA ARG A 874 -12.91 0.87 20.66
C ARG A 874 -14.03 1.92 20.83
N LYS A 875 -14.96 1.72 21.77
CA LYS A 875 -16.11 2.62 22.00
C LYS A 875 -15.84 3.73 23.02
N LYS A 876 -14.57 3.96 23.43
CA LYS A 876 -14.32 4.79 24.62
C LYS A 876 -13.33 5.95 24.41
N GLY A 877 -13.09 6.38 23.19
CA GLY A 877 -12.37 7.59 22.87
C GLY A 877 -13.01 8.25 21.66
N GLU A 878 -12.97 9.55 21.58
CA GLU A 878 -13.54 10.35 20.49
C GLU A 878 -12.43 11.06 19.74
N SER A 879 -12.58 11.20 18.42
CA SER A 879 -11.57 11.83 17.56
C SER A 879 -12.21 12.92 16.72
N LEU A 880 -11.65 14.12 16.78
CA LEU A 880 -12.04 15.28 15.97
C LEU A 880 -10.86 15.71 15.11
N LEU A 881 -11.09 15.96 13.82
CA LEU A 881 -10.05 16.37 12.88
C LEU A 881 -10.31 17.82 12.43
N SER A 882 -9.31 18.68 12.57
CA SER A 882 -9.46 20.09 12.19
C SER A 882 -8.14 20.72 11.74
N SER A 883 -8.19 21.98 11.35
CA SER A 883 -7.05 22.78 10.97
C SER A 883 -6.12 23.08 12.16
N THR A 884 -4.84 23.33 11.89
CA THR A 884 -3.82 23.58 12.91
C THR A 884 -4.21 24.65 13.91
N PRO A 885 -4.74 25.82 13.51
CA PRO A 885 -5.09 26.84 14.49
C PRO A 885 -6.21 26.43 15.44
N VAL A 886 -7.19 25.64 14.98
CA VAL A 886 -8.26 25.12 15.85
C VAL A 886 -7.70 24.16 16.87
N VAL A 887 -6.83 23.22 16.45
CA VAL A 887 -6.18 22.23 17.33
C VAL A 887 -5.38 22.91 18.43
N VAL A 888 -4.51 23.86 18.05
CA VAL A 888 -3.66 24.60 19.01
C VAL A 888 -4.50 25.36 20.03
N LEU A 889 -5.49 26.10 19.55
CA LEU A 889 -6.32 26.90 20.45
C LEU A 889 -7.18 26.01 21.36
N SER A 890 -7.66 24.87 20.85
CA SER A 890 -8.41 23.89 21.65
C SER A 890 -7.57 23.32 22.79
N ALA A 891 -6.31 23.02 22.57
CA ALA A 891 -5.40 22.54 23.61
C ALA A 891 -5.10 23.63 24.66
N ILE A 892 -4.96 24.90 24.23
CA ILE A 892 -4.79 26.03 25.15
C ILE A 892 -6.02 26.21 26.03
N LEU A 893 -7.23 26.10 25.44
CA LEU A 893 -8.49 26.32 26.17
C LEU A 893 -8.98 25.06 26.95
N GLY A 894 -8.52 23.85 26.56
CA GLY A 894 -9.04 22.56 27.04
C GLY A 894 -10.44 22.23 26.47
N ARG A 895 -10.87 22.95 25.45
CA ARG A 895 -12.16 22.80 24.77
C ARG A 895 -12.12 23.37 23.36
N THR A 896 -13.14 23.12 22.57
CA THR A 896 -13.30 23.80 21.28
C THR A 896 -13.42 25.33 21.53
N PRO A 897 -12.79 26.17 20.68
CA PRO A 897 -12.96 27.62 20.78
C PRO A 897 -14.31 28.07 20.23
N THR A 898 -14.77 29.23 20.69
CA THR A 898 -15.82 30.01 20.02
C THR A 898 -15.22 30.69 18.77
N MET A 899 -16.05 31.11 17.82
CA MET A 899 -15.59 31.87 16.65
C MET A 899 -14.90 33.19 17.01
N GLU A 900 -15.32 33.85 18.11
CA GLU A 900 -14.68 35.09 18.56
C GLU A 900 -13.26 34.82 19.09
N GLU A 901 -13.10 33.81 19.93
CA GLU A 901 -11.80 33.34 20.42
C GLU A 901 -10.86 32.95 19.27
N TYR A 902 -11.39 32.18 18.31
CA TYR A 902 -10.66 31.74 17.14
C TYR A 902 -10.14 32.93 16.30
N LYS A 903 -11.04 33.84 15.88
CA LYS A 903 -10.67 35.01 15.09
C LYS A 903 -9.65 35.91 15.80
N THR A 904 -9.78 36.04 17.15
CA THR A 904 -8.83 36.79 17.97
C THR A 904 -7.43 36.12 17.94
N ALA A 905 -7.38 34.79 18.10
CA ALA A 905 -6.12 34.06 18.16
C ALA A 905 -5.34 34.04 16.83
N VAL A 906 -6.05 34.03 15.70
CA VAL A 906 -5.43 33.99 14.37
C VAL A 906 -5.25 35.37 13.74
N GLN A 907 -5.64 36.45 14.42
CA GLN A 907 -5.55 37.82 13.89
C GLN A 907 -4.11 38.16 13.48
N GLY A 908 -3.93 38.58 12.23
CA GLY A 908 -2.64 38.96 11.67
C GLY A 908 -1.69 37.79 11.34
N ILE A 909 -2.15 36.54 11.48
CA ILE A 909 -1.41 35.37 11.07
C ILE A 909 -1.87 34.98 9.65
N PRO A 910 -0.99 34.95 8.65
CA PRO A 910 -1.34 34.44 7.33
C PRO A 910 -1.49 32.92 7.40
N LEU A 911 -2.73 32.44 7.35
CA LEU A 911 -3.05 31.00 7.39
C LEU A 911 -2.90 30.37 6.01
N THR A 912 -3.35 31.08 4.95
CA THR A 912 -3.22 30.63 3.56
C THR A 912 -3.21 31.81 2.61
N THR A 913 -2.65 31.58 1.41
CA THR A 913 -2.64 32.55 0.31
C THR A 913 -3.42 32.03 -0.92
N PHE A 914 -4.40 31.17 -0.68
CA PHE A 914 -5.13 30.52 -1.75
C PHE A 914 -5.95 31.52 -2.57
N ALA A 915 -5.68 31.56 -3.88
CA ALA A 915 -6.52 32.21 -4.87
C ALA A 915 -6.90 31.18 -5.95
N PRO A 916 -8.20 30.94 -6.19
CA PRO A 916 -8.65 29.99 -7.22
C PRO A 916 -8.15 30.43 -8.61
N PRO A 917 -8.02 29.46 -9.56
CA PRO A 917 -7.65 29.81 -10.93
C PRO A 917 -8.68 30.80 -11.50
N VAL A 918 -8.19 31.84 -12.14
CA VAL A 918 -9.04 32.67 -12.99
C VAL A 918 -9.44 31.77 -14.16
N GLU A 919 -10.62 31.17 -14.10
CA GLU A 919 -11.19 30.56 -15.29
C GLU A 919 -11.18 31.63 -16.35
N ALA A 920 -10.47 31.38 -17.45
CA ALA A 920 -10.73 32.14 -18.66
C ALA A 920 -12.25 31.96 -18.87
N MET A 921 -13.00 33.02 -18.60
CA MET A 921 -14.43 33.06 -18.91
C MET A 921 -14.51 32.69 -20.39
N SER A 922 -14.72 31.41 -20.64
CA SER A 922 -14.99 30.92 -21.97
C SER A 922 -16.30 31.57 -22.37
N ALA A 923 -16.18 32.52 -23.22
CA ALA A 923 -17.28 33.12 -23.94
C ALA A 923 -18.10 32.08 -24.71
#